data_4e2b89cb5dd97c256bf534f8de3d21e0
#
_entry.id   4e2b89cb5dd97c256bf534f8de3d21e0
#
_cell.length_a   1.000
_cell.length_b   1.000
_cell.length_c   1.000
_cell.angle_alpha   90.00
_cell.angle_beta   90.00
_cell.angle_gamma   90.00
#
_symmetry.space_group_name_H-M   'P 1'
#
loop_
_entity.id
_entity.type
_entity.pdbx_description
1 polymer ?
#
loop_
_entity_poly.entity_id
_entity_poly.type
_entity_poly.pdbx_seq_one_letter_code
_entity_poly.pdbx_strand_id
1 'polypeptide(L)'
;MSNRDISRRAFLQGGLVAGVGVTMAPLGSQAFAALMEERVTTSPQKWMNHDGKARFRNDALSKVCGDKVFARDIRAKDMPGWPAQQGHALLLKATKVDRIYAGHDLSLLGTDLQPDRIVTAADLEQDGIAWPEAHSPDPLLPPGKVPMFIGHPVAILIWHDFERFRQAKRKLQFNQQAIRYGAQAPLYQRDPYGSFRFVRVGGATPFDDDEFSSLKNSMLFPTILNRKPVWSKQPNQHGDLTEQGLFCAKRMAEQLDNPPEDWLVFDERYKTPSIEPAALEPDNGNGWYDPATGTLHFVVATQCPFEVAQECVHMIKPSRFALNTLNMHPGYTVGYGSKDNNIFVFYAAVAALYGAGVPIRLANDRYEQFQSGIKRHAFDIRYQLAVDKKDNSFKIFRADMSCDGGGRINYSPSVAAVGATAAQSIYYMPQNDLSVTAYYSRGVEAGSMRGYGTLQSMAATEMMVDEIAGRLGVDAIDLRRANALKSGMKNTQGAVPAGALRLYEILDKAAVHEWWRNREARKQQMDAKDPDHWYGVGFAICQKDFGTGSEAPMASVEFSADGRISLRHIGTELGTGMSTSQALVVSDFLGRSADEVKTAVTEWPELQLTTSGNPYLISQPEQDAALRNPRWVGKLASPSSATNSAFYFSHATREAARVLFNHGLWPAAMAIWSQGPHGGQANPLVVRRENAVWVNGELTGNGLAPIPFAQLAQKAHDMGLVTGVSVHGFNRWSWAEADFVIDGVRERFPLDAMAVKYGDGAVNAKKAQMGSHGYHLLDRQNAAYPDTQLNNAMVTYYSPVATIVEVKVNKGTLETQVLNHHSWVECGRVLVPELVKG
;
A
#
# COMPACT_ATOMS: atom_id res chain seq x y z
N MET A 1 22.46 -22.04 4.39
CA MET A 1 22.59 -20.83 5.25
C MET A 1 21.55 -20.92 6.33
N SER A 2 21.94 -20.91 7.59
CA SER A 2 21.10 -21.31 8.70
C SER A 2 19.96 -20.32 8.95
N ASN A 3 18.74 -20.79 8.75
CA ASN A 3 17.54 -20.17 9.30
C ASN A 3 17.68 -20.14 10.82
N ARG A 4 17.97 -18.99 11.38
CA ARG A 4 17.73 -18.75 12.80
C ARG A 4 16.24 -18.52 12.95
N ASP A 5 15.54 -19.55 13.38
CA ASP A 5 14.17 -19.47 13.85
C ASP A 5 14.08 -18.50 15.02
N ILE A 6 13.69 -17.27 14.72
CA ILE A 6 13.33 -16.31 15.75
C ILE A 6 12.02 -16.80 16.33
N SER A 7 12.03 -17.10 17.63
CA SER A 7 10.86 -17.52 18.37
C SER A 7 9.75 -16.47 18.28
N ARG A 8 8.78 -16.73 17.45
CA ARG A 8 7.63 -15.88 17.09
C ARG A 8 6.61 -15.71 18.24
N ARG A 9 6.73 -16.52 19.30
CA ARG A 9 6.00 -16.32 20.55
C ARG A 9 6.32 -14.97 21.19
N ALA A 10 7.52 -14.45 20.97
CA ALA A 10 7.98 -13.21 21.58
C ALA A 10 7.31 -11.95 20.97
N PHE A 11 7.01 -11.95 19.68
CA PHE A 11 6.34 -10.80 19.03
C PHE A 11 4.88 -10.65 19.48
N LEU A 12 4.26 -11.76 19.87
CA LEU A 12 2.82 -11.84 20.13
C LEU A 12 2.42 -11.82 21.61
N GLN A 13 3.40 -11.99 22.50
CA GLN A 13 3.20 -11.98 23.97
C GLN A 13 3.63 -10.65 24.61
N GLY A 14 3.31 -9.52 24.02
CA GLY A 14 3.67 -8.21 24.52
C GLY A 14 4.65 -7.46 23.63
N GLY A 15 4.58 -7.68 22.30
CA GLY A 15 5.40 -6.94 21.38
C GLY A 15 6.90 -7.18 21.52
N LEU A 16 7.34 -8.45 21.56
CA LEU A 16 8.77 -8.79 21.57
C LEU A 16 9.22 -9.25 20.19
N VAL A 17 10.20 -8.57 19.61
CA VAL A 17 10.93 -9.01 18.42
C VAL A 17 12.34 -9.40 18.82
N ALA A 18 12.75 -10.64 18.58
CA ALA A 18 14.06 -11.16 18.98
C ALA A 18 14.43 -10.92 20.46
N GLY A 19 13.45 -10.91 21.37
CA GLY A 19 13.63 -10.63 22.79
C GLY A 19 13.77 -9.14 23.13
N VAL A 20 13.46 -8.25 22.19
CA VAL A 20 13.36 -6.79 22.42
C VAL A 20 11.89 -6.42 22.56
N GLY A 21 11.54 -5.67 23.59
CA GLY A 21 10.23 -5.07 23.73
C GLY A 21 10.01 -4.05 22.62
N VAL A 22 9.01 -4.26 21.76
CA VAL A 22 8.62 -3.29 20.75
C VAL A 22 7.29 -2.70 21.18
N THR A 23 7.30 -1.41 21.50
CA THR A 23 6.09 -0.66 21.68
C THR A 23 5.94 0.28 20.49
N MET A 24 4.83 0.19 19.83
CA MET A 24 4.47 1.08 18.75
C MET A 24 3.24 1.87 19.19
N ALA A 25 3.48 2.86 20.04
CA ALA A 25 2.44 3.79 20.37
C ALA A 25 2.32 4.82 19.25
N PRO A 26 1.16 4.99 18.61
CA PRO A 26 0.89 6.24 17.93
C PRO A 26 1.20 7.33 18.97
N LEU A 27 1.96 8.35 18.60
CA LEU A 27 2.45 9.43 19.47
C LEU A 27 1.44 9.79 20.58
N GLY A 28 1.50 9.12 21.72
CA GLY A 28 0.47 9.22 22.73
C GLY A 28 0.91 8.78 24.11
N SER A 29 1.74 9.58 24.80
CA SER A 29 1.39 9.83 26.19
C SER A 29 0.10 10.66 26.19
N GLN A 30 -0.73 10.63 27.23
CA GLN A 30 -1.99 11.39 27.27
C GLN A 30 -1.86 12.86 26.84
N ALA A 31 -0.71 13.52 27.05
CA ALA A 31 -0.47 14.89 26.63
C ALA A 31 -0.16 15.04 25.14
N PHE A 32 0.49 14.04 24.49
CA PHE A 32 0.81 14.10 23.06
C PHE A 32 -0.35 13.51 22.23
N ALA A 33 -1.06 12.53 22.77
CA ALA A 33 -2.34 12.08 22.25
C ALA A 33 -3.33 13.25 22.20
N ALA A 34 -3.41 14.07 23.25
CA ALA A 34 -4.22 15.28 23.24
C ALA A 34 -3.79 16.27 22.15
N LEU A 35 -2.48 16.41 21.89
CA LEU A 35 -1.97 17.29 20.84
C LEU A 35 -2.26 16.74 19.42
N MET A 36 -2.25 15.42 19.24
CA MET A 36 -2.41 14.78 17.93
C MET A 36 -3.82 14.22 17.70
N GLU A 37 -4.49 13.71 18.73
CA GLU A 37 -5.82 13.07 18.62
C GLU A 37 -6.97 14.05 18.75
N GLU A 38 -6.97 14.96 19.71
CA GLU A 38 -8.06 15.95 19.86
C GLU A 38 -8.11 16.98 18.75
N ARG A 39 -6.96 17.28 18.13
CA ARG A 39 -6.88 18.27 17.05
C ARG A 39 -7.16 17.70 15.67
N VAL A 40 -7.05 16.40 15.49
CA VAL A 40 -7.26 15.72 14.19
C VAL A 40 -8.67 15.21 14.04
N THR A 41 -9.34 14.82 15.11
CA THR A 41 -10.74 14.41 15.10
C THR A 41 -11.69 15.59 15.30
N THR A 42 -12.01 16.26 14.21
CA THR A 42 -13.20 17.13 14.22
C THR A 42 -14.45 16.25 14.36
N SER A 43 -15.36 16.62 15.25
CA SER A 43 -16.61 15.86 15.40
C SER A 43 -17.34 15.72 14.05
N PRO A 44 -18.04 14.61 13.80
CA PRO A 44 -18.76 14.40 12.54
C PRO A 44 -19.65 15.57 12.12
N GLN A 45 -20.24 16.27 13.08
CA GLN A 45 -21.05 17.45 12.84
C GLN A 45 -20.32 18.60 12.14
N LYS A 46 -18.97 18.64 12.21
CA LYS A 46 -18.17 19.70 11.58
C LYS A 46 -17.78 19.38 10.14
N TRP A 47 -17.68 18.11 9.79
CA TRP A 47 -17.21 17.68 8.47
C TRP A 47 -18.25 16.87 7.68
N MET A 48 -19.44 16.66 8.23
CA MET A 48 -20.55 16.01 7.56
C MET A 48 -21.72 16.98 7.28
N ASN A 49 -22.48 16.68 6.26
CA ASN A 49 -23.75 17.34 5.99
C ASN A 49 -24.85 16.81 6.92
N HIS A 50 -25.98 17.53 6.98
CA HIS A 50 -27.17 17.08 7.70
C HIS A 50 -27.74 15.74 7.20
N ASP A 51 -27.45 15.38 5.95
CA ASP A 51 -27.86 14.10 5.35
C ASP A 51 -26.87 12.94 5.68
N GLY A 52 -25.92 13.17 6.57
CA GLY A 52 -24.93 12.18 7.00
C GLY A 52 -23.81 11.96 6.00
N LYS A 53 -23.74 12.75 4.90
CA LYS A 53 -22.64 12.64 3.94
C LYS A 53 -21.49 13.57 4.30
N ALA A 54 -20.26 13.09 4.07
CA ALA A 54 -19.07 13.91 4.30
C ALA A 54 -19.01 15.06 3.29
N ARG A 55 -18.71 16.25 3.78
CA ARG A 55 -18.46 17.46 2.96
C ARG A 55 -17.00 17.57 2.59
N PHE A 56 -16.11 17.18 3.49
CA PHE A 56 -14.66 17.24 3.36
C PHE A 56 -14.04 16.19 4.29
N ARG A 57 -12.74 16.04 4.20
CA ARG A 57 -12.01 15.09 5.03
C ARG A 57 -12.13 15.46 6.51
N ASN A 58 -12.18 14.45 7.39
CA ASN A 58 -12.22 14.67 8.83
C ASN A 58 -10.97 15.41 9.37
N ASP A 59 -9.83 15.30 8.68
CA ASP A 59 -8.57 15.98 9.00
C ASP A 59 -8.34 17.30 8.22
N ALA A 60 -9.34 17.75 7.43
CA ALA A 60 -9.16 18.93 6.58
C ALA A 60 -8.94 20.21 7.39
N LEU A 61 -9.73 20.43 8.43
CA LEU A 61 -9.63 21.63 9.25
C LEU A 61 -8.28 21.71 9.95
N SER A 62 -7.85 20.63 10.59
CA SER A 62 -6.55 20.59 11.26
C SER A 62 -5.36 20.78 10.29
N LYS A 63 -5.50 20.37 9.03
CA LYS A 63 -4.50 20.65 8.00
C LYS A 63 -4.40 22.11 7.64
N VAL A 64 -5.53 22.77 7.38
CA VAL A 64 -5.52 24.18 6.96
C VAL A 64 -5.23 25.14 8.10
N CYS A 65 -5.51 24.76 9.35
CA CYS A 65 -5.14 25.54 10.55
C CYS A 65 -3.70 25.28 11.02
N GLY A 66 -3.00 24.30 10.42
CA GLY A 66 -1.66 23.92 10.85
C GLY A 66 -1.61 23.09 12.14
N ASP A 67 -2.77 22.58 12.58
CA ASP A 67 -2.85 21.74 13.79
C ASP A 67 -2.42 20.30 13.53
N LYS A 68 -2.49 19.83 12.27
CA LYS A 68 -2.03 18.50 11.91
C LYS A 68 -0.50 18.47 11.81
N VAL A 69 0.12 17.70 12.69
CA VAL A 69 1.57 17.54 12.80
C VAL A 69 2.03 16.28 12.08
N PHE A 70 3.02 16.41 11.21
CA PHE A 70 3.64 15.31 10.49
C PHE A 70 4.93 14.85 11.22
N ALA A 71 5.39 13.65 10.94
CA ALA A 71 6.62 13.12 11.55
C ALA A 71 7.80 14.10 11.40
N ARG A 72 7.89 14.79 10.26
CA ARG A 72 8.91 15.78 9.98
C ARG A 72 8.87 17.00 10.91
N ASP A 73 7.70 17.35 11.44
CA ASP A 73 7.53 18.57 12.27
C ASP A 73 7.97 18.34 13.71
N ILE A 74 8.03 17.10 14.16
CA ILE A 74 8.28 16.72 15.55
C ILE A 74 9.76 16.90 15.90
N ARG A 75 9.99 17.53 17.03
CA ARG A 75 11.32 17.73 17.63
C ARG A 75 11.42 17.02 18.97
N ALA A 76 12.63 16.89 19.50
CA ALA A 76 12.87 16.27 20.79
C ALA A 76 12.05 16.90 21.92
N LYS A 77 11.95 18.23 21.95
CA LYS A 77 11.18 18.99 22.95
C LYS A 77 9.68 18.73 22.93
N ASP A 78 9.16 18.20 21.79
CA ASP A 78 7.75 17.89 21.62
C ASP A 78 7.43 16.48 22.13
N MET A 79 8.47 15.68 22.41
CA MET A 79 8.33 14.29 22.83
C MET A 79 8.42 14.17 24.36
N PRO A 80 7.38 13.63 25.02
CA PRO A 80 7.40 13.46 26.47
C PRO A 80 8.54 12.56 26.94
N GLY A 81 9.28 13.02 27.92
CA GLY A 81 10.38 12.27 28.54
C GLY A 81 11.68 12.25 27.74
N TRP A 82 11.72 12.87 26.57
CA TRP A 82 12.97 13.00 25.82
C TRP A 82 13.81 14.16 26.35
N PRO A 83 15.17 14.09 26.22
CA PRO A 83 16.01 15.26 26.41
C PRO A 83 15.58 16.40 25.49
N ALA A 84 15.53 17.61 26.03
CA ALA A 84 15.08 18.78 25.26
C ALA A 84 16.04 19.22 24.16
N GLN A 85 17.33 18.89 24.30
CA GLN A 85 18.35 19.16 23.28
C GLN A 85 18.08 18.32 22.02
N GLN A 86 18.13 18.95 20.85
CA GLN A 86 18.00 18.27 19.55
C GLN A 86 19.33 18.35 18.82
N GLY A 87 19.93 17.20 18.60
CA GLY A 87 21.03 17.06 17.65
C GLY A 87 20.52 16.80 16.22
N HIS A 88 21.40 16.99 15.25
CA HIS A 88 21.10 16.90 13.83
C HIS A 88 22.13 16.05 13.09
N ALA A 89 21.67 15.28 12.13
CA ALA A 89 22.53 14.48 11.29
C ALA A 89 22.39 14.83 9.80
N LEU A 90 23.45 14.57 9.06
CA LEU A 90 23.57 14.71 7.61
C LEU A 90 24.19 13.45 7.02
N LEU A 91 23.67 12.97 5.90
CA LEU A 91 24.35 11.94 5.09
C LEU A 91 25.35 12.60 4.17
N LEU A 92 26.62 12.27 4.33
CA LEU A 92 27.65 12.61 3.36
C LEU A 92 27.55 11.63 2.20
N LYS A 93 27.43 12.10 0.96
CA LYS A 93 27.00 11.31 -0.19
C LYS A 93 28.00 11.37 -1.34
N ALA A 94 28.24 10.23 -1.99
CA ALA A 94 29.04 10.16 -3.20
C ALA A 94 28.38 10.91 -4.36
N THR A 95 29.17 11.66 -5.09
CA THR A 95 28.73 12.51 -6.22
C THR A 95 29.14 11.95 -7.58
N LYS A 96 29.99 10.91 -7.60
CA LYS A 96 30.51 10.23 -8.80
C LYS A 96 30.37 8.73 -8.65
N VAL A 97 30.06 8.04 -9.72
CA VAL A 97 29.92 6.58 -9.79
C VAL A 97 30.91 5.92 -10.73
N ASP A 98 31.74 6.72 -11.40
CA ASP A 98 32.77 6.30 -12.34
C ASP A 98 34.15 6.19 -11.71
N ARG A 99 34.28 6.40 -10.40
CA ARG A 99 35.51 6.34 -9.64
C ARG A 99 35.35 5.58 -8.34
N ILE A 100 36.45 4.98 -7.90
CA ILE A 100 36.55 4.34 -6.57
C ILE A 100 36.53 5.44 -5.51
N TYR A 101 35.68 5.26 -4.51
CA TYR A 101 35.65 6.10 -3.32
C TYR A 101 36.93 5.86 -2.50
N ALA A 102 37.70 6.93 -2.22
CA ALA A 102 38.99 6.84 -1.51
C ALA A 102 38.94 7.40 -0.08
N GLY A 103 37.75 7.86 0.37
CA GLY A 103 37.58 8.47 1.68
C GLY A 103 36.94 9.85 1.58
N HIS A 104 36.75 10.50 2.72
CA HIS A 104 36.19 11.85 2.81
C HIS A 104 37.22 12.82 3.43
N ASP A 105 37.00 14.11 3.20
CA ASP A 105 37.81 15.19 3.74
C ASP A 105 36.91 16.33 4.18
N LEU A 106 36.87 16.55 5.50
CA LEU A 106 36.03 17.58 6.10
C LEU A 106 36.84 18.83 6.47
N SER A 107 38.10 18.97 5.99
CA SER A 107 38.95 20.14 6.27
C SER A 107 38.31 21.46 5.89
N LEU A 108 37.45 21.47 4.87
CA LEU A 108 36.67 22.66 4.46
C LEU A 108 35.77 23.22 5.55
N LEU A 109 35.44 22.42 6.57
CA LEU A 109 34.63 22.87 7.70
C LEU A 109 35.44 23.70 8.71
N GLY A 110 36.78 23.62 8.71
CA GLY A 110 37.63 24.20 9.74
C GLY A 110 37.44 23.44 11.07
N THR A 111 38.05 23.96 12.15
CA THR A 111 37.96 23.34 13.49
C THR A 111 36.58 23.47 14.12
N ASP A 112 35.91 24.59 13.90
CA ASP A 112 34.71 24.98 14.64
C ASP A 112 33.42 24.29 14.17
N LEU A 113 33.40 23.83 12.91
CA LEU A 113 32.24 23.22 12.30
C LEU A 113 32.37 21.71 12.11
N GLN A 114 33.40 21.10 12.66
CA GLN A 114 33.54 19.63 12.61
C GLN A 114 32.34 18.95 13.28
N PRO A 115 31.89 17.80 12.76
CA PRO A 115 30.82 17.03 13.43
C PRO A 115 31.32 16.52 14.78
N ASP A 116 30.39 16.38 15.72
CA ASP A 116 30.69 15.79 17.02
C ASP A 116 30.90 14.28 16.91
N ARG A 117 30.29 13.63 15.90
CA ARG A 117 30.52 12.23 15.55
C ARG A 117 30.43 12.03 14.03
N ILE A 118 31.33 11.21 13.51
CA ILE A 118 31.28 10.68 12.16
C ILE A 118 31.07 9.17 12.29
N VAL A 119 30.07 8.63 11.59
CA VAL A 119 29.77 7.19 11.53
C VAL A 119 30.03 6.73 10.10
N THR A 120 30.90 5.73 9.97
CA THR A 120 31.33 5.16 8.69
C THR A 120 30.95 3.69 8.58
N ALA A 121 31.21 3.07 7.44
CA ALA A 121 31.04 1.63 7.27
C ALA A 121 31.84 0.81 8.29
N ALA A 122 33.06 1.25 8.61
CA ALA A 122 33.90 0.59 9.61
C ALA A 122 33.28 0.64 11.01
N ASP A 123 32.63 1.74 11.39
CA ASP A 123 31.91 1.82 12.68
C ASP A 123 30.73 0.85 12.72
N LEU A 124 29.96 0.72 11.63
CA LEU A 124 28.84 -0.23 11.56
C LEU A 124 29.29 -1.68 11.72
N GLU A 125 30.38 -2.04 11.03
CA GLU A 125 30.97 -3.37 11.11
C GLU A 125 31.53 -3.64 12.50
N GLN A 126 32.36 -2.73 13.05
CA GLN A 126 32.94 -2.85 14.37
C GLN A 126 31.89 -2.99 15.47
N ASP A 127 30.80 -2.21 15.36
CA ASP A 127 29.74 -2.16 16.36
C ASP A 127 28.68 -3.24 16.16
N GLY A 128 28.80 -4.07 15.10
CA GLY A 128 27.94 -5.22 14.84
C GLY A 128 26.52 -4.84 14.38
N ILE A 129 26.34 -3.69 13.70
CA ILE A 129 25.05 -3.32 13.11
C ILE A 129 24.78 -4.24 11.91
N ALA A 130 23.74 -5.07 12.02
CA ALA A 130 23.37 -6.04 10.99
C ALA A 130 22.37 -5.43 10.01
N TRP A 131 22.89 -4.65 9.06
CA TRP A 131 22.02 -4.00 8.06
C TRP A 131 21.23 -5.03 7.23
N PRO A 132 19.93 -4.75 6.90
CA PRO A 132 19.13 -5.68 6.12
C PRO A 132 19.71 -5.86 4.71
N GLU A 133 20.18 -7.06 4.39
CA GLU A 133 20.83 -7.38 3.10
C GLU A 133 19.92 -7.14 1.90
N ALA A 134 18.59 -7.34 2.07
CA ALA A 134 17.60 -7.11 1.03
C ALA A 134 17.60 -5.66 0.52
N HIS A 135 18.08 -4.71 1.33
CA HIS A 135 18.12 -3.29 0.96
C HIS A 135 19.48 -2.85 0.44
N SER A 136 20.57 -3.29 1.04
CA SER A 136 21.91 -2.92 0.57
C SER A 136 22.99 -3.75 1.23
N PRO A 137 23.95 -4.30 0.46
CA PRO A 137 25.15 -4.92 1.04
C PRO A 137 26.09 -3.88 1.67
N ASP A 138 26.11 -2.65 1.17
CA ASP A 138 26.93 -1.54 1.65
C ASP A 138 26.03 -0.34 2.01
N PRO A 139 25.48 -0.27 3.23
CA PRO A 139 24.62 0.85 3.65
C PRO A 139 25.40 2.18 3.63
N LEU A 140 26.61 2.18 4.19
CA LEU A 140 27.61 3.23 4.03
C LEU A 140 28.76 2.68 3.20
N LEU A 141 29.14 3.39 2.16
CA LEU A 141 30.18 2.94 1.23
C LEU A 141 31.56 2.97 1.90
N PRO A 142 32.27 1.84 2.03
CA PRO A 142 33.65 1.85 2.55
C PRO A 142 34.64 2.35 1.50
N PRO A 143 35.78 2.95 1.91
CA PRO A 143 36.86 3.29 1.00
C PRO A 143 37.34 2.05 0.22
N GLY A 144 37.72 2.25 -1.04
CA GLY A 144 38.16 1.18 -1.93
C GLY A 144 37.03 0.60 -2.79
N LYS A 145 35.77 0.93 -2.52
CA LYS A 145 34.62 0.48 -3.33
C LYS A 145 34.12 1.55 -4.27
N VAL A 146 33.42 1.14 -5.29
CA VAL A 146 32.74 2.02 -6.26
C VAL A 146 31.35 2.34 -5.72
N PRO A 147 30.92 3.63 -5.74
CA PRO A 147 29.55 3.95 -5.38
C PRO A 147 28.51 3.22 -6.24
N MET A 148 27.52 2.65 -5.58
CA MET A 148 26.47 1.88 -6.27
C MET A 148 25.52 2.77 -7.06
N PHE A 149 25.35 4.04 -6.63
CA PHE A 149 24.52 5.04 -7.31
C PHE A 149 24.97 6.45 -6.92
N ILE A 150 24.56 7.45 -7.69
CA ILE A 150 24.79 8.87 -7.36
C ILE A 150 23.97 9.20 -6.11
N GLY A 151 24.63 9.68 -5.07
CA GLY A 151 24.01 9.93 -3.78
C GLY A 151 24.18 8.80 -2.77
N HIS A 152 24.99 7.76 -3.08
CA HIS A 152 25.29 6.68 -2.14
C HIS A 152 25.95 7.25 -0.88
N PRO A 153 25.37 7.06 0.33
CA PRO A 153 25.95 7.56 1.55
C PRO A 153 27.31 6.93 1.86
N VAL A 154 28.25 7.74 2.31
CA VAL A 154 29.60 7.30 2.71
C VAL A 154 29.83 7.46 4.22
N ALA A 155 29.10 8.38 4.86
CA ALA A 155 29.14 8.60 6.30
C ALA A 155 27.85 9.27 6.80
N ILE A 156 27.56 9.11 8.09
CA ILE A 156 26.58 9.90 8.82
C ILE A 156 27.38 10.89 9.67
N LEU A 157 27.14 12.18 9.48
CA LEU A 157 27.75 13.25 10.23
C LEU A 157 26.75 13.78 11.25
N ILE A 158 27.13 13.87 12.53
CA ILE A 158 26.24 14.25 13.64
C ILE A 158 26.77 15.48 14.35
N TRP A 159 25.90 16.45 14.62
CA TRP A 159 26.14 17.64 15.43
C TRP A 159 25.09 17.74 16.53
N HIS A 160 25.53 18.06 17.74
CA HIS A 160 24.64 18.32 18.87
C HIS A 160 24.14 19.78 18.90
N ASP A 161 24.79 20.68 18.18
CA ASP A 161 24.43 22.08 18.05
C ASP A 161 23.84 22.39 16.68
N PHE A 162 22.67 23.02 16.65
CA PHE A 162 21.94 23.31 15.42
C PHE A 162 22.65 24.35 14.53
N GLU A 163 23.25 25.37 15.13
CA GLU A 163 23.89 26.42 14.35
C GLU A 163 25.17 25.93 13.68
N ARG A 164 25.97 25.13 14.38
CA ARG A 164 27.11 24.42 13.78
C ARG A 164 26.68 23.51 12.66
N PHE A 165 25.65 22.71 12.88
CA PHE A 165 25.06 21.87 11.85
C PHE A 165 24.64 22.70 10.62
N ARG A 166 23.90 23.77 10.81
CA ARG A 166 23.36 24.61 9.75
C ARG A 166 24.49 25.23 8.90
N GLN A 167 25.55 25.73 9.53
CA GLN A 167 26.71 26.29 8.86
C GLN A 167 27.53 25.23 8.14
N ALA A 168 27.76 24.09 8.78
CA ALA A 168 28.45 22.96 8.16
C ALA A 168 27.68 22.44 6.94
N LYS A 169 26.39 22.27 7.06
CA LYS A 169 25.52 21.84 5.95
C LYS A 169 25.63 22.78 4.74
N ARG A 170 25.62 24.10 4.96
CA ARG A 170 25.79 25.09 3.87
C ARG A 170 27.12 24.97 3.15
N LYS A 171 28.21 24.64 3.88
CA LYS A 171 29.54 24.44 3.26
C LYS A 171 29.63 23.10 2.52
N LEU A 172 28.95 22.07 3.01
CA LEU A 172 28.97 20.73 2.40
C LEU A 172 28.02 20.61 1.21
N GLN A 173 26.91 21.32 1.24
CA GLN A 173 25.91 21.26 0.19
C GLN A 173 26.48 21.73 -1.15
N PHE A 174 26.32 20.91 -2.19
CA PHE A 174 26.89 21.12 -3.53
C PHE A 174 28.42 21.14 -3.61
N ASN A 175 29.13 20.85 -2.53
CA ASN A 175 30.57 20.82 -2.50
C ASN A 175 31.11 19.41 -2.70
N GLN A 176 31.79 19.18 -3.83
CA GLN A 176 32.37 17.87 -4.14
C GLN A 176 33.71 17.60 -3.44
N GLN A 177 34.36 18.61 -2.83
CA GLN A 177 35.67 18.47 -2.20
C GLN A 177 35.66 17.59 -0.95
N ALA A 178 34.51 17.46 -0.30
CA ALA A 178 34.34 16.61 0.87
C ALA A 178 34.51 15.09 0.57
N ILE A 179 34.48 14.71 -0.70
CA ILE A 179 34.64 13.31 -1.12
C ILE A 179 35.92 13.17 -1.93
N ARG A 180 36.77 12.26 -1.51
CA ARG A 180 38.01 11.90 -2.25
C ARG A 180 37.73 10.68 -3.13
N TYR A 181 38.17 10.78 -4.37
CA TYR A 181 38.09 9.71 -5.36
C TYR A 181 39.48 9.26 -5.80
N GLY A 182 39.64 7.96 -5.96
CA GLY A 182 40.81 7.30 -6.49
C GLY A 182 40.73 7.04 -8.00
N ALA A 183 41.17 5.85 -8.39
CA ALA A 183 41.21 5.40 -9.77
C ALA A 183 39.81 5.39 -10.40
N GLN A 184 39.79 5.37 -11.74
CA GLN A 184 38.55 5.15 -12.48
C GLN A 184 37.96 3.78 -12.14
N ALA A 185 36.67 3.74 -11.95
CA ALA A 185 35.94 2.51 -11.69
C ALA A 185 35.96 1.60 -12.92
N PRO A 186 36.04 0.28 -12.75
CA PRO A 186 35.85 -0.64 -13.86
C PRO A 186 34.45 -0.45 -14.47
N LEU A 187 34.32 -0.79 -15.75
CA LEU A 187 33.02 -0.90 -16.38
C LEU A 187 32.16 -1.88 -15.55
N TYR A 188 30.92 -1.51 -15.31
CA TYR A 188 30.01 -2.41 -14.61
C TYR A 188 29.29 -3.31 -15.61
N GLN A 189 29.01 -4.53 -15.16
CA GLN A 189 28.14 -5.43 -15.87
C GLN A 189 26.69 -5.11 -15.47
N ARG A 190 25.80 -5.14 -16.46
CA ARG A 190 24.37 -4.92 -16.21
C ARG A 190 23.73 -6.23 -15.74
N ASP A 191 23.94 -6.58 -14.48
CA ASP A 191 23.43 -7.80 -13.89
C ASP A 191 21.93 -7.70 -13.57
N PRO A 192 21.16 -8.79 -13.74
CA PRO A 192 19.76 -8.79 -13.40
C PRO A 192 19.54 -8.89 -11.89
N TYR A 193 18.64 -8.06 -11.34
CA TYR A 193 18.09 -8.24 -10.00
C TYR A 193 16.97 -9.28 -9.95
N GLY A 194 16.25 -9.45 -11.05
CA GLY A 194 15.20 -10.43 -11.21
C GLY A 194 14.59 -10.37 -12.59
N SER A 195 14.24 -11.54 -13.12
CA SER A 195 13.58 -11.69 -14.41
C SER A 195 12.29 -12.47 -14.23
N PHE A 196 11.23 -12.02 -14.91
CA PHE A 196 9.93 -12.66 -14.88
C PHE A 196 9.40 -12.85 -16.28
N ARG A 197 8.64 -13.92 -16.48
CA ARG A 197 7.92 -14.17 -17.71
C ARG A 197 6.55 -14.76 -17.39
N PHE A 198 5.52 -14.12 -17.92
CA PHE A 198 4.13 -14.54 -17.75
C PHE A 198 3.55 -14.90 -19.10
N VAL A 199 3.33 -16.20 -19.31
CA VAL A 199 2.79 -16.73 -20.55
C VAL A 199 1.39 -17.26 -20.27
N ARG A 200 0.44 -16.90 -21.13
CA ARG A 200 -0.90 -17.44 -21.08
C ARG A 200 -1.47 -17.67 -22.48
N VAL A 201 -2.09 -18.82 -22.68
CA VAL A 201 -2.93 -19.15 -23.83
C VAL A 201 -4.21 -19.73 -23.28
N GLY A 202 -5.35 -19.07 -23.50
CA GLY A 202 -6.58 -19.58 -22.93
C GLY A 202 -7.84 -18.83 -23.32
N GLY A 203 -8.96 -19.38 -22.91
CA GLY A 203 -10.27 -18.85 -23.15
C GLY A 203 -10.57 -17.56 -22.33
N ALA A 204 -11.67 -16.91 -22.67
CA ALA A 204 -12.06 -15.65 -22.07
C ALA A 204 -12.73 -15.82 -20.70
N THR A 205 -13.56 -16.86 -20.55
CA THR A 205 -14.44 -17.02 -19.41
C THR A 205 -13.88 -17.96 -18.35
N PRO A 206 -14.41 -17.96 -17.12
CA PRO A 206 -14.01 -18.89 -16.07
C PRO A 206 -14.24 -20.36 -16.42
N PHE A 207 -15.14 -20.62 -17.35
CA PHE A 207 -15.53 -21.95 -17.79
C PHE A 207 -14.64 -22.51 -18.89
N ASP A 208 -13.86 -21.63 -19.54
CA ASP A 208 -12.90 -22.04 -20.56
C ASP A 208 -11.59 -22.43 -19.89
N ASP A 209 -11.07 -23.60 -20.27
CA ASP A 209 -9.74 -24.02 -19.79
C ASP A 209 -8.64 -23.16 -20.43
N ASP A 210 -7.61 -22.87 -19.68
CA ASP A 210 -6.37 -22.35 -20.23
C ASP A 210 -5.55 -23.52 -20.78
N GLU A 211 -5.09 -23.41 -22.01
CA GLU A 211 -4.09 -24.33 -22.57
C GLU A 211 -2.81 -24.27 -21.73
N PHE A 212 -2.42 -23.04 -21.37
CA PHE A 212 -1.30 -22.78 -20.47
C PHE A 212 -1.49 -21.47 -19.69
N SER A 213 -1.01 -21.44 -18.44
CA SER A 213 -0.93 -20.22 -17.65
C SER A 213 0.22 -20.32 -16.64
N SER A 214 1.22 -19.46 -16.76
CA SER A 214 2.38 -19.39 -15.86
C SER A 214 2.01 -19.17 -14.39
N LEU A 215 0.87 -18.52 -14.11
CA LEU A 215 0.49 -18.16 -12.74
C LEU A 215 -0.27 -19.26 -11.99
N LYS A 216 -0.82 -20.25 -12.68
CA LYS A 216 -1.51 -21.37 -12.01
C LYS A 216 -0.66 -22.11 -10.97
N ASN A 217 0.66 -22.05 -11.11
CA ASN A 217 1.61 -22.70 -10.20
C ASN A 217 2.63 -21.73 -9.59
N SER A 218 2.25 -20.46 -9.49
CA SER A 218 3.10 -19.44 -8.86
C SER A 218 3.28 -19.70 -7.36
N MET A 219 4.50 -19.50 -6.89
CA MET A 219 4.80 -19.51 -5.44
C MET A 219 4.12 -18.37 -4.67
N LEU A 220 3.70 -17.33 -5.38
CA LEU A 220 3.17 -16.10 -4.75
C LEU A 220 1.70 -16.24 -4.38
N PHE A 221 0.95 -17.14 -5.03
CA PHE A 221 -0.50 -17.26 -4.86
C PHE A 221 -0.90 -18.71 -4.64
N PRO A 222 -1.77 -18.99 -3.65
CA PRO A 222 -2.28 -20.32 -3.47
C PRO A 222 -3.23 -20.69 -4.61
N THR A 223 -3.20 -21.94 -4.98
CA THR A 223 -4.26 -22.60 -5.73
C THR A 223 -5.31 -23.10 -4.74
N ILE A 224 -6.58 -22.84 -4.96
CA ILE A 224 -7.64 -23.46 -4.15
C ILE A 224 -7.97 -24.83 -4.73
N LEU A 225 -7.61 -25.89 -4.01
CA LEU A 225 -7.93 -27.27 -4.36
C LEU A 225 -8.80 -27.89 -3.26
N ASN A 226 -9.94 -28.45 -3.62
CA ASN A 226 -10.86 -29.04 -2.66
C ASN A 226 -11.17 -28.12 -1.47
N ARG A 227 -11.41 -26.83 -1.77
CA ARG A 227 -11.70 -25.76 -0.80
C ARG A 227 -10.58 -25.50 0.21
N LYS A 228 -9.33 -25.80 -0.15
CA LYS A 228 -8.14 -25.52 0.66
C LYS A 228 -7.10 -24.75 -0.14
N PRO A 229 -6.40 -23.81 0.45
CA PRO A 229 -5.29 -23.15 -0.20
C PRO A 229 -4.08 -24.07 -0.27
N VAL A 230 -3.54 -24.24 -1.45
CA VAL A 230 -2.35 -25.04 -1.73
C VAL A 230 -1.33 -24.12 -2.40
N TRP A 231 -0.18 -23.93 -1.76
CA TRP A 231 0.92 -23.14 -2.32
C TRP A 231 1.92 -24.05 -3.03
N SER A 232 2.26 -23.71 -4.26
CA SER A 232 3.41 -24.29 -4.92
C SER A 232 4.68 -23.62 -4.44
N LYS A 233 5.57 -24.34 -3.81
CA LYS A 233 6.86 -23.84 -3.33
C LYS A 233 7.95 -23.79 -4.39
N GLN A 234 7.79 -24.56 -5.41
CA GLN A 234 8.73 -24.66 -6.51
C GLN A 234 7.96 -24.51 -7.80
N PRO A 235 7.96 -23.33 -8.43
CA PRO A 235 7.32 -23.12 -9.72
C PRO A 235 7.79 -24.14 -10.76
N ASN A 236 9.00 -24.64 -10.58
CA ASN A 236 9.66 -25.62 -11.46
C ASN A 236 9.61 -27.05 -10.92
N GLN A 237 8.71 -27.36 -9.98
CA GLN A 237 8.52 -28.74 -9.52
C GLN A 237 8.13 -29.70 -10.65
N HIS A 238 7.54 -29.12 -11.69
CA HIS A 238 7.23 -29.79 -12.93
C HIS A 238 8.09 -29.12 -14.00
N GLY A 239 9.28 -29.64 -14.27
CA GLY A 239 10.19 -29.13 -15.30
C GLY A 239 9.53 -28.91 -16.66
N ASP A 240 8.46 -29.64 -16.90
CA ASP A 240 7.56 -29.51 -18.05
C ASP A 240 6.78 -28.18 -18.10
N LEU A 241 6.48 -27.52 -16.98
CA LEU A 241 5.75 -26.24 -17.01
C LEU A 241 6.57 -25.10 -17.60
N THR A 242 7.85 -25.01 -17.29
CA THR A 242 8.73 -24.02 -17.92
C THR A 242 8.88 -24.33 -19.41
N GLU A 243 9.04 -25.60 -19.77
CA GLU A 243 9.13 -26.04 -21.16
C GLU A 243 7.84 -25.78 -21.93
N GLN A 244 6.67 -26.07 -21.35
CA GLN A 244 5.36 -25.73 -21.93
C GLN A 244 5.18 -24.23 -22.13
N GLY A 245 5.55 -23.41 -21.14
CA GLY A 245 5.53 -21.95 -21.24
C GLY A 245 6.42 -21.44 -22.36
N LEU A 246 7.64 -21.96 -22.47
CA LEU A 246 8.57 -21.63 -23.55
C LEU A 246 8.05 -22.11 -24.91
N PHE A 247 7.41 -23.28 -24.98
CA PHE A 247 6.79 -23.78 -26.19
C PHE A 247 5.65 -22.85 -26.66
N CYS A 248 4.73 -22.47 -25.77
CA CYS A 248 3.67 -21.53 -26.08
C CYS A 248 4.21 -20.16 -26.52
N ALA A 249 5.22 -19.66 -25.83
CA ALA A 249 5.86 -18.40 -26.17
C ALA A 249 6.54 -18.44 -27.55
N LYS A 250 7.22 -19.54 -27.85
CA LYS A 250 7.83 -19.75 -29.16
C LYS A 250 6.79 -19.80 -30.27
N ARG A 251 5.69 -20.54 -30.07
CA ARG A 251 4.59 -20.60 -31.03
C ARG A 251 3.97 -19.21 -31.29
N MET A 252 3.80 -18.39 -30.24
CA MET A 252 3.33 -17.00 -30.40
C MET A 252 4.33 -16.14 -31.17
N ALA A 253 5.65 -16.29 -30.89
CA ALA A 253 6.67 -15.57 -31.62
C ALA A 253 6.69 -15.95 -33.11
N GLU A 254 6.59 -17.25 -33.44
CA GLU A 254 6.51 -17.73 -34.83
C GLU A 254 5.27 -17.17 -35.55
N GLN A 255 4.13 -17.05 -34.87
CA GLN A 255 2.91 -16.47 -35.45
C GLN A 255 3.04 -14.95 -35.64
N LEU A 256 3.78 -14.24 -34.77
CA LEU A 256 4.07 -12.82 -34.94
C LEU A 256 5.05 -12.57 -36.08
N ASP A 257 6.05 -13.43 -36.26
CA ASP A 257 7.04 -13.35 -37.34
C ASP A 257 6.46 -13.75 -38.72
N ASN A 258 5.48 -14.67 -38.72
CA ASN A 258 4.79 -15.16 -39.91
C ASN A 258 3.26 -15.11 -39.70
N PRO A 259 2.68 -13.88 -39.64
CA PRO A 259 1.26 -13.76 -39.30
C PRO A 259 0.34 -14.28 -40.43
N PRO A 260 -0.86 -14.74 -40.08
CA PRO A 260 -1.91 -14.98 -41.08
C PRO A 260 -2.17 -13.74 -41.93
N GLU A 261 -2.62 -13.93 -43.18
CA GLU A 261 -2.81 -12.82 -44.14
C GLU A 261 -3.78 -11.76 -43.64
N ASP A 262 -4.76 -12.15 -42.84
CA ASP A 262 -5.76 -11.25 -42.24
C ASP A 262 -5.34 -10.60 -40.92
N TRP A 263 -4.09 -10.81 -40.47
CA TRP A 263 -3.55 -10.13 -39.30
C TRP A 263 -2.62 -8.98 -39.70
N LEU A 264 -2.58 -7.96 -38.82
CA LEU A 264 -1.55 -6.94 -38.77
C LEU A 264 -0.76 -7.12 -37.48
N VAL A 265 0.57 -7.08 -37.59
CA VAL A 265 1.45 -7.09 -36.44
C VAL A 265 2.08 -5.72 -36.30
N PHE A 266 1.93 -5.19 -35.09
CA PHE A 266 2.57 -3.94 -34.66
C PHE A 266 3.74 -4.29 -33.76
N ASP A 267 4.88 -3.67 -34.00
CA ASP A 267 6.13 -3.89 -33.23
C ASP A 267 6.73 -2.52 -32.91
N GLU A 268 6.55 -2.07 -31.67
CA GLU A 268 6.86 -0.71 -31.27
C GLU A 268 7.67 -0.70 -29.97
N ARG A 269 8.47 0.35 -29.79
CA ARG A 269 9.33 0.50 -28.62
C ARG A 269 9.06 1.82 -27.91
N TYR A 270 8.85 1.72 -26.59
CA TYR A 270 8.58 2.84 -25.71
C TYR A 270 9.61 2.94 -24.60
N LYS A 271 9.92 4.16 -24.19
CA LYS A 271 10.80 4.42 -23.06
C LYS A 271 10.16 5.38 -22.09
N THR A 272 10.27 5.07 -20.81
CA THR A 272 9.85 5.99 -19.74
C THR A 272 11.06 6.41 -18.92
N PRO A 273 11.15 7.71 -18.53
CA PRO A 273 12.29 8.18 -17.76
C PRO A 273 12.20 7.77 -16.28
N SER A 274 13.35 7.80 -15.61
CA SER A 274 13.41 7.86 -14.15
C SER A 274 12.96 9.23 -13.68
N ILE A 275 12.10 9.27 -12.65
CA ILE A 275 11.49 10.50 -12.16
C ILE A 275 11.66 10.62 -10.65
N GLU A 276 12.03 11.82 -10.17
CA GLU A 276 11.89 12.17 -8.75
C GLU A 276 10.43 12.52 -8.44
N PRO A 277 9.82 11.87 -7.45
CA PRO A 277 8.41 12.09 -7.13
C PRO A 277 8.10 13.42 -6.47
N ALA A 278 9.11 14.10 -5.90
CA ALA A 278 8.99 15.40 -5.26
C ALA A 278 7.90 15.50 -4.17
N ALA A 279 7.77 14.48 -3.34
CA ALA A 279 6.82 14.49 -2.22
C ALA A 279 6.97 15.76 -1.37
N LEU A 280 5.87 16.29 -0.88
CA LEU A 280 5.89 17.48 -0.02
C LEU A 280 6.69 17.24 1.27
N GLU A 281 6.60 16.04 1.84
CA GLU A 281 7.44 15.64 2.97
C GLU A 281 8.63 14.81 2.48
N PRO A 282 9.88 15.37 2.45
CA PRO A 282 11.08 14.61 2.24
C PRO A 282 11.31 13.56 3.33
N ASP A 283 12.19 12.60 3.05
CA ASP A 283 12.54 11.56 3.99
C ASP A 283 13.07 12.12 5.30
N ASN A 284 12.62 11.55 6.42
CA ASN A 284 12.97 12.01 7.75
C ASN A 284 12.78 10.93 8.82
N GLY A 285 13.48 11.12 9.93
CA GLY A 285 13.33 10.39 11.17
C GLY A 285 13.97 11.19 12.32
N ASN A 286 13.46 10.98 13.53
CA ASN A 286 13.98 11.59 14.74
C ASN A 286 14.03 10.52 15.83
N GLY A 287 15.21 10.25 16.38
CA GLY A 287 15.38 9.17 17.34
C GLY A 287 16.22 9.56 18.54
N TRP A 288 15.93 8.91 19.65
CA TRP A 288 16.70 9.00 20.87
C TRP A 288 16.97 7.60 21.41
N TYR A 289 18.25 7.27 21.51
CA TYR A 289 18.68 6.07 22.19
C TYR A 289 19.08 6.41 23.63
N ASP A 290 18.36 5.81 24.58
CA ASP A 290 18.69 5.88 26.01
C ASP A 290 19.58 4.68 26.39
N PRO A 291 20.89 4.90 26.61
CA PRO A 291 21.79 3.79 26.93
C PRO A 291 21.56 3.22 28.35
N ALA A 292 20.93 4.00 29.27
CA ALA A 292 20.66 3.53 30.63
C ALA A 292 19.59 2.43 30.66
N THR A 293 18.61 2.49 29.79
CA THR A 293 17.51 1.51 29.70
C THR A 293 17.64 0.56 28.50
N GLY A 294 18.51 0.88 27.54
CA GLY A 294 18.60 0.19 26.27
C GLY A 294 17.35 0.42 25.42
N THR A 295 16.79 1.61 25.46
CA THR A 295 15.57 1.94 24.74
C THR A 295 15.87 2.86 23.56
N LEU A 296 15.44 2.48 22.36
CA LEU A 296 15.39 3.36 21.21
C LEU A 296 13.98 3.91 21.06
N HIS A 297 13.83 5.21 21.26
CA HIS A 297 12.63 5.96 20.92
C HIS A 297 12.77 6.51 19.52
N PHE A 298 11.77 6.30 18.64
CA PHE A 298 11.93 6.62 17.22
C PHE A 298 10.65 7.17 16.61
N VAL A 299 10.66 8.45 16.23
CA VAL A 299 9.62 9.07 15.41
C VAL A 299 9.96 8.89 13.94
N VAL A 300 9.06 8.31 13.18
CA VAL A 300 9.33 7.90 11.80
C VAL A 300 8.17 8.20 10.86
N ALA A 301 8.50 8.65 9.65
CA ALA A 301 7.56 8.75 8.54
C ALA A 301 7.63 7.46 7.70
N THR A 302 6.65 6.58 7.84
CA THR A 302 6.60 5.31 7.10
C THR A 302 5.17 4.89 6.77
N GLN A 303 5.03 4.14 5.69
CA GLN A 303 3.78 3.45 5.31
C GLN A 303 3.71 2.03 5.87
N CYS A 304 4.83 1.53 6.40
CA CYS A 304 5.02 0.15 6.86
C CYS A 304 5.56 0.08 8.29
N PRO A 305 4.86 0.62 9.30
CA PRO A 305 5.41 0.70 10.66
C PRO A 305 5.82 -0.66 11.24
N PHE A 306 5.08 -1.72 10.96
CA PHE A 306 5.42 -3.07 11.41
C PHE A 306 6.75 -3.58 10.84
N GLU A 307 6.90 -3.48 9.52
CA GLU A 307 8.10 -3.97 8.84
C GLU A 307 9.32 -3.17 9.27
N VAL A 308 9.18 -1.84 9.35
CA VAL A 308 10.26 -0.96 9.80
C VAL A 308 10.70 -1.28 11.24
N ALA A 309 9.74 -1.53 12.16
CA ALA A 309 10.08 -1.89 13.53
C ALA A 309 10.83 -3.23 13.59
N GLN A 310 10.34 -4.21 12.87
CA GLN A 310 10.96 -5.54 12.81
C GLN A 310 12.39 -5.46 12.28
N GLU A 311 12.59 -4.75 11.17
CA GLU A 311 13.91 -4.57 10.56
C GLU A 311 14.86 -3.77 11.45
N CYS A 312 14.39 -2.71 12.12
CA CYS A 312 15.19 -1.97 13.10
C CYS A 312 15.66 -2.86 14.24
N VAL A 313 14.81 -3.72 14.78
CA VAL A 313 15.19 -4.66 15.84
C VAL A 313 16.22 -5.66 15.33
N HIS A 314 16.01 -6.25 14.15
CA HIS A 314 16.96 -7.21 13.57
C HIS A 314 18.32 -6.56 13.28
N MET A 315 18.32 -5.31 12.82
CA MET A 315 19.53 -4.56 12.56
C MET A 315 20.34 -4.24 13.82
N ILE A 316 19.66 -3.83 14.90
CA ILE A 316 20.33 -3.30 16.09
C ILE A 316 20.64 -4.40 17.11
N LYS A 317 19.78 -5.40 17.25
CA LYS A 317 19.91 -6.45 18.30
C LYS A 317 21.27 -7.15 18.35
N PRO A 318 21.95 -7.46 17.22
CA PRO A 318 23.28 -8.08 17.24
C PRO A 318 24.39 -7.12 17.66
N SER A 319 24.14 -5.81 17.65
CA SER A 319 25.18 -4.80 17.86
C SER A 319 25.57 -4.64 19.33
N ARG A 320 26.64 -3.87 19.57
CA ARG A 320 27.06 -3.47 20.93
C ARG A 320 26.03 -2.62 21.67
N PHE A 321 25.04 -2.05 20.95
CA PHE A 321 23.98 -1.27 21.57
C PHE A 321 22.95 -2.22 22.21
N ALA A 322 22.82 -2.15 23.53
CA ALA A 322 21.87 -3.00 24.25
C ALA A 322 20.44 -2.56 23.94
N LEU A 323 19.82 -3.14 22.94
CA LEU A 323 18.43 -2.85 22.59
C LEU A 323 17.50 -3.79 23.38
N ASN A 324 16.85 -3.24 24.42
CA ASN A 324 15.83 -3.92 25.21
C ASN A 324 14.42 -3.54 24.76
N THR A 325 14.24 -2.31 24.31
CA THR A 325 12.94 -1.77 23.90
C THR A 325 13.10 -0.86 22.69
N LEU A 326 12.20 -1.02 21.72
CA LEU A 326 11.99 -0.06 20.63
C LEU A 326 10.62 0.59 20.81
N ASN A 327 10.61 1.88 21.15
CA ASN A 327 9.40 2.72 21.16
C ASN A 327 9.29 3.45 19.84
N MET A 328 8.53 2.90 18.90
CA MET A 328 8.31 3.53 17.60
C MET A 328 7.03 4.36 17.62
N HIS A 329 7.13 5.56 17.08
CA HIS A 329 6.03 6.51 16.94
C HIS A 329 5.82 6.81 15.44
N PRO A 330 4.96 6.06 14.75
CA PRO A 330 4.61 6.38 13.38
C PRO A 330 3.84 7.70 13.36
N GLY A 331 4.45 8.71 12.76
CA GLY A 331 3.79 10.01 12.56
C GLY A 331 2.91 10.01 11.32
N TYR A 332 2.03 11.00 11.20
CA TYR A 332 1.42 11.28 9.91
C TYR A 332 2.51 11.52 8.88
N THR A 333 2.35 10.91 7.72
CA THR A 333 3.34 10.96 6.65
C THR A 333 2.71 11.40 5.35
N VAL A 334 3.49 11.98 4.46
CA VAL A 334 3.11 12.15 3.06
C VAL A 334 3.78 11.04 2.27
N GLY A 335 3.01 9.98 2.00
CA GLY A 335 3.47 8.81 1.28
C GLY A 335 2.79 8.67 -0.08
N TYR A 336 3.47 8.02 -1.01
CA TYR A 336 2.96 7.71 -2.34
C TYR A 336 3.64 6.45 -2.88
N GLY A 337 4.05 5.56 -1.99
CA GLY A 337 4.81 4.34 -2.25
C GLY A 337 6.29 4.44 -1.91
N SER A 338 6.92 5.62 -1.97
CA SER A 338 8.35 5.77 -1.66
C SER A 338 8.70 5.56 -0.19
N LYS A 339 7.72 5.56 0.70
CA LYS A 339 7.89 5.28 2.13
C LYS A 339 7.37 3.90 2.53
N ASP A 340 7.11 3.02 1.56
CA ASP A 340 6.77 1.63 1.81
C ASP A 340 7.92 0.89 2.48
N ASN A 341 9.08 0.93 1.87
CA ASN A 341 10.29 0.29 2.36
C ASN A 341 11.46 1.23 2.10
N ASN A 342 11.50 2.31 2.84
CA ASN A 342 12.49 3.36 2.68
C ASN A 342 13.67 3.10 3.60
N ILE A 343 14.81 2.80 3.01
CA ILE A 343 16.08 2.58 3.70
C ILE A 343 16.53 3.80 4.54
N PHE A 344 16.05 4.99 4.23
CA PHE A 344 16.39 6.23 4.92
C PHE A 344 16.08 6.17 6.42
N VAL A 345 14.99 5.50 6.80
CA VAL A 345 14.59 5.36 8.20
C VAL A 345 15.63 4.60 9.02
N PHE A 346 16.34 3.66 8.42
CA PHE A 346 17.41 2.92 9.10
C PHE A 346 18.64 3.79 9.36
N TYR A 347 18.97 4.72 8.44
CA TYR A 347 20.02 5.71 8.71
C TYR A 347 19.64 6.63 9.87
N ALA A 348 18.37 7.02 9.99
CA ALA A 348 17.89 7.83 11.10
C ALA A 348 17.95 7.05 12.42
N ALA A 349 17.60 5.76 12.42
CA ALA A 349 17.74 4.90 13.60
C ALA A 349 19.22 4.76 14.03
N VAL A 350 20.12 4.52 13.07
CA VAL A 350 21.57 4.45 13.33
C VAL A 350 22.09 5.78 13.87
N ALA A 351 21.71 6.90 13.27
CA ALA A 351 22.11 8.23 13.78
C ALA A 351 21.72 8.42 15.25
N ALA A 352 20.54 7.95 15.65
CA ALA A 352 20.10 8.01 17.04
C ALA A 352 20.97 7.18 17.99
N LEU A 353 21.44 5.99 17.58
CA LEU A 353 22.33 5.15 18.37
C LEU A 353 23.66 5.84 18.69
N TYR A 354 24.16 6.61 17.74
CA TYR A 354 25.44 7.33 17.88
C TYR A 354 25.28 8.76 18.43
N GLY A 355 24.09 9.12 18.89
CA GLY A 355 23.79 10.45 19.43
C GLY A 355 24.33 10.72 20.82
N ALA A 356 25.00 9.74 21.48
CA ALA A 356 25.54 9.87 22.83
C ALA A 356 24.52 10.37 23.88
N GLY A 357 23.29 9.86 23.83
CA GLY A 357 22.20 10.24 24.72
C GLY A 357 21.43 11.51 24.29
N VAL A 358 21.84 12.16 23.21
CA VAL A 358 21.12 13.29 22.62
C VAL A 358 20.21 12.78 21.51
N PRO A 359 18.91 13.17 21.47
CA PRO A 359 18.05 12.87 20.33
C PRO A 359 18.59 13.42 19.02
N ILE A 360 18.67 12.57 17.99
CA ILE A 360 19.23 12.95 16.69
C ILE A 360 18.14 12.94 15.62
N ARG A 361 18.04 14.05 14.93
CA ARG A 361 17.15 14.23 13.78
C ARG A 361 17.94 14.15 12.48
N LEU A 362 17.62 13.14 11.65
CA LEU A 362 18.07 13.06 10.28
C LEU A 362 16.88 13.37 9.36
N ALA A 363 16.95 14.45 8.61
CA ALA A 363 15.85 14.88 7.76
C ALA A 363 16.36 15.59 6.52
N ASN A 364 16.08 15.02 5.37
CA ASN A 364 16.47 15.61 4.09
C ASN A 364 15.78 16.96 3.86
N ASP A 365 16.50 17.91 3.29
CA ASP A 365 15.87 19.02 2.58
C ASP A 365 15.50 18.59 1.14
N ARG A 366 14.98 19.51 0.34
CA ARG A 366 14.57 19.20 -1.03
C ARG A 366 15.75 18.81 -1.93
N TYR A 367 16.90 19.42 -1.76
CA TYR A 367 18.09 19.11 -2.54
C TYR A 367 18.68 17.75 -2.17
N GLU A 368 18.70 17.43 -0.89
CA GLU A 368 19.14 16.12 -0.41
C GLU A 368 18.20 15.02 -0.89
N GLN A 369 16.90 15.30 -0.91
CA GLN A 369 15.90 14.39 -1.43
C GLN A 369 16.10 14.13 -2.93
N PHE A 370 16.40 15.16 -3.70
CA PHE A 370 16.72 15.00 -5.14
C PHE A 370 18.01 14.22 -5.38
N GLN A 371 18.97 14.29 -4.48
CA GLN A 371 20.22 13.53 -4.60
C GLN A 371 20.03 12.04 -4.31
N SER A 372 19.29 11.69 -3.25
CA SER A 372 19.30 10.34 -2.70
C SER A 372 17.92 9.78 -2.37
N GLY A 373 16.83 10.49 -2.66
CA GLY A 373 15.49 9.94 -2.55
C GLY A 373 15.24 8.86 -3.61
N ILE A 374 14.36 7.92 -3.29
CA ILE A 374 13.97 6.84 -4.21
C ILE A 374 13.34 7.42 -5.48
N LYS A 375 13.82 6.96 -6.64
CA LYS A 375 13.33 7.34 -7.97
C LYS A 375 12.42 6.27 -8.56
N ARG A 376 11.56 6.69 -9.47
CA ARG A 376 10.81 5.79 -10.33
C ARG A 376 11.76 5.05 -11.27
N HIS A 377 11.54 3.76 -11.46
CA HIS A 377 12.26 2.98 -12.46
C HIS A 377 12.01 3.51 -13.87
N ALA A 378 13.07 3.75 -14.61
CA ALA A 378 12.99 3.90 -16.04
C ALA A 378 12.71 2.55 -16.70
N PHE A 379 11.83 2.51 -17.71
CA PHE A 379 11.53 1.31 -18.48
C PHE A 379 11.90 1.48 -19.94
N ASP A 380 12.35 0.39 -20.55
CA ASP A 380 12.53 0.22 -21.97
C ASP A 380 11.64 -0.97 -22.37
N ILE A 381 10.65 -0.70 -23.21
CA ILE A 381 9.51 -1.57 -23.46
C ILE A 381 9.39 -1.80 -24.96
N ARG A 382 9.44 -3.06 -25.39
CA ARG A 382 9.08 -3.47 -26.74
C ARG A 382 7.77 -4.24 -26.68
N TYR A 383 6.79 -3.78 -27.42
CA TYR A 383 5.49 -4.42 -27.55
C TYR A 383 5.28 -4.92 -28.98
N GLN A 384 4.80 -6.15 -29.10
CA GLN A 384 4.31 -6.72 -30.35
C GLN A 384 2.84 -7.10 -30.14
N LEU A 385 1.97 -6.63 -31.02
CA LEU A 385 0.54 -6.92 -30.97
C LEU A 385 0.01 -7.32 -32.33
N ALA A 386 -0.56 -8.51 -32.42
CA ALA A 386 -1.28 -8.96 -33.60
C ALA A 386 -2.76 -8.55 -33.51
N VAL A 387 -3.27 -7.94 -34.56
CA VAL A 387 -4.66 -7.47 -34.69
C VAL A 387 -5.28 -8.07 -35.94
N ASP A 388 -6.48 -8.60 -35.81
CA ASP A 388 -7.26 -9.11 -36.93
C ASP A 388 -7.86 -7.93 -37.72
N LYS A 389 -7.63 -7.89 -39.03
CA LYS A 389 -8.12 -6.83 -39.92
C LYS A 389 -9.63 -6.81 -40.12
N LYS A 390 -10.31 -7.93 -39.84
CA LYS A 390 -11.74 -8.09 -40.10
C LYS A 390 -12.60 -7.45 -39.01
N ASP A 391 -12.20 -7.67 -37.75
CA ASP A 391 -12.98 -7.26 -36.58
C ASP A 391 -12.18 -6.39 -35.59
N ASN A 392 -10.94 -6.05 -35.93
CA ASN A 392 -10.01 -5.29 -35.13
C ASN A 392 -9.71 -5.93 -33.75
N SER A 393 -9.94 -7.23 -33.59
CA SER A 393 -9.69 -7.93 -32.32
C SER A 393 -8.20 -8.23 -32.11
N PHE A 394 -7.73 -8.08 -30.87
CA PHE A 394 -6.39 -8.43 -30.47
C PHE A 394 -6.23 -9.94 -30.36
N LYS A 395 -5.15 -10.49 -30.91
CA LYS A 395 -4.90 -11.93 -30.99
C LYS A 395 -3.75 -12.38 -30.12
N ILE A 396 -2.58 -11.79 -30.26
CA ILE A 396 -1.37 -12.11 -29.52
C ILE A 396 -0.74 -10.82 -29.03
N PHE A 397 -0.45 -10.76 -27.74
CA PHE A 397 0.30 -9.67 -27.14
C PHE A 397 1.62 -10.18 -26.55
N ARG A 398 2.71 -9.68 -27.06
CA ARG A 398 4.05 -9.98 -26.56
C ARG A 398 4.71 -8.70 -26.05
N ALA A 399 5.24 -8.75 -24.83
CA ALA A 399 6.00 -7.66 -24.23
C ALA A 399 7.39 -8.16 -23.84
N ASP A 400 8.42 -7.42 -24.27
CA ASP A 400 9.78 -7.61 -23.82
C ASP A 400 10.25 -6.30 -23.17
N MET A 401 10.43 -6.35 -21.87
CA MET A 401 10.65 -5.16 -21.06
C MET A 401 11.93 -5.28 -20.24
N SER A 402 12.58 -4.15 -20.06
CA SER A 402 13.63 -4.01 -19.08
C SER A 402 13.42 -2.76 -18.25
N CYS A 403 13.77 -2.81 -16.97
CA CYS A 403 13.76 -1.63 -16.13
C CYS A 403 15.10 -1.40 -15.45
N ASP A 404 15.40 -0.13 -15.22
CA ASP A 404 16.57 0.27 -14.46
C ASP A 404 16.27 0.14 -12.96
N GLY A 405 16.81 -0.91 -12.35
CA GLY A 405 16.66 -1.22 -10.94
C GLY A 405 17.54 -0.39 -10.01
N GLY A 406 18.39 0.49 -10.59
CA GLY A 406 19.29 1.32 -9.81
C GLY A 406 20.43 0.57 -9.13
N GLY A 407 21.06 1.20 -8.15
CA GLY A 407 22.23 0.67 -7.45
C GLY A 407 21.90 -0.28 -6.29
N ARG A 408 20.65 -0.40 -5.89
CA ARG A 408 20.19 -1.30 -4.83
C ARG A 408 19.00 -2.10 -5.32
N ILE A 409 18.87 -3.34 -4.84
CA ILE A 409 17.80 -4.24 -5.25
C ILE A 409 16.41 -3.67 -4.91
N ASN A 410 16.23 -3.20 -3.70
CA ASN A 410 15.00 -2.60 -3.19
C ASN A 410 13.76 -3.41 -3.65
N TYR A 411 12.70 -2.78 -4.13
CA TYR A 411 11.52 -3.45 -4.71
C TYR A 411 11.64 -3.66 -6.24
N SER A 412 12.80 -3.48 -6.85
CA SER A 412 12.96 -3.53 -8.31
C SER A 412 12.42 -4.80 -8.97
N PRO A 413 12.60 -6.01 -8.41
CA PRO A 413 11.98 -7.22 -8.97
C PRO A 413 10.45 -7.15 -8.96
N SER A 414 9.85 -6.68 -7.88
CA SER A 414 8.39 -6.56 -7.78
C SER A 414 7.84 -5.49 -8.72
N VAL A 415 8.55 -4.36 -8.88
CA VAL A 415 8.19 -3.30 -9.84
C VAL A 415 8.20 -3.84 -11.26
N ALA A 416 9.20 -4.65 -11.61
CA ALA A 416 9.29 -5.31 -12.90
C ALA A 416 8.09 -6.25 -13.14
N ALA A 417 7.83 -7.15 -12.20
CA ALA A 417 6.73 -8.11 -12.30
C ALA A 417 5.35 -7.43 -12.45
N VAL A 418 5.11 -6.37 -11.67
CA VAL A 418 3.87 -5.57 -11.79
C VAL A 418 3.81 -4.85 -13.13
N GLY A 419 4.93 -4.31 -13.63
CA GLY A 419 4.98 -3.72 -14.95
C GLY A 419 4.58 -4.69 -16.05
N ALA A 420 5.02 -5.94 -15.98
CA ALA A 420 4.64 -6.96 -16.94
C ALA A 420 3.14 -7.29 -16.90
N THR A 421 2.59 -7.54 -15.72
CA THR A 421 1.18 -7.91 -15.58
C THR A 421 0.23 -6.74 -15.87
N ALA A 422 0.66 -5.51 -15.63
CA ALA A 422 -0.11 -4.30 -15.89
C ALA A 422 -0.10 -3.87 -17.37
N ALA A 423 0.80 -4.42 -18.19
CA ALA A 423 0.90 -4.12 -19.62
C ALA A 423 -0.41 -4.42 -20.39
N GLN A 424 -1.23 -5.33 -19.90
CA GLN A 424 -2.57 -5.57 -20.46
C GLN A 424 -3.45 -4.31 -20.45
N SER A 425 -3.27 -3.36 -19.52
CA SER A 425 -4.20 -2.23 -19.31
C SER A 425 -5.66 -2.69 -19.20
N ILE A 426 -6.57 -2.12 -19.98
CA ILE A 426 -7.99 -2.47 -19.98
C ILE A 426 -8.36 -3.61 -20.93
N TYR A 427 -7.40 -4.16 -21.68
CA TYR A 427 -7.70 -5.00 -22.84
C TYR A 427 -7.76 -6.49 -22.51
N TYR A 428 -8.63 -7.19 -23.20
CA TYR A 428 -8.61 -8.65 -23.24
C TYR A 428 -7.51 -9.13 -24.20
N MET A 429 -6.59 -9.91 -23.68
CA MET A 429 -5.48 -10.50 -24.43
C MET A 429 -5.59 -12.03 -24.39
N PRO A 430 -6.13 -12.68 -25.43
CA PRO A 430 -6.34 -14.14 -25.41
C PRO A 430 -5.05 -14.95 -25.32
N GLN A 431 -3.99 -14.45 -25.93
CA GLN A 431 -2.66 -15.03 -25.85
C GLN A 431 -1.66 -13.95 -25.46
N ASN A 432 -0.85 -14.20 -24.44
CA ASN A 432 0.18 -13.26 -24.02
C ASN A 432 1.49 -13.94 -23.62
N ASP A 433 2.60 -13.27 -23.95
CA ASP A 433 3.95 -13.57 -23.51
C ASP A 433 4.61 -12.28 -22.99
N LEU A 434 4.61 -12.12 -21.67
CA LEU A 434 5.06 -10.89 -21.01
C LEU A 434 6.38 -11.19 -20.29
N SER A 435 7.49 -10.68 -20.81
CA SER A 435 8.81 -10.80 -20.19
C SER A 435 9.31 -9.45 -19.68
N VAL A 436 9.98 -9.47 -18.54
CA VAL A 436 10.56 -8.28 -17.93
C VAL A 436 11.79 -8.63 -17.10
N THR A 437 12.82 -7.79 -17.18
CA THR A 437 14.02 -7.90 -16.35
C THR A 437 14.35 -6.57 -15.68
N ALA A 438 14.51 -6.59 -14.36
CA ALA A 438 15.09 -5.47 -13.61
C ALA A 438 16.62 -5.61 -13.58
N TYR A 439 17.32 -4.58 -14.01
CA TYR A 439 18.77 -4.59 -14.10
C TYR A 439 19.43 -3.62 -13.12
N TYR A 440 20.59 -4.01 -12.60
CA TYR A 440 21.47 -3.13 -11.88
C TYR A 440 21.95 -1.96 -12.74
N SER A 441 22.03 -0.77 -12.16
CA SER A 441 22.72 0.38 -12.73
C SER A 441 23.40 1.19 -11.63
N ARG A 442 24.31 2.09 -12.03
CA ARG A 442 24.95 3.04 -11.12
C ARG A 442 24.29 4.43 -11.16
N GLY A 443 23.12 4.56 -11.78
CA GLY A 443 22.48 5.85 -11.98
C GLY A 443 21.85 6.42 -10.72
N VAL A 444 20.83 5.76 -10.23
CA VAL A 444 19.95 6.23 -9.15
C VAL A 444 19.71 5.14 -8.10
N GLU A 445 19.10 5.50 -7.00
CA GLU A 445 18.40 4.55 -6.14
C GLU A 445 16.96 4.46 -6.64
N ALA A 446 16.58 3.32 -7.23
CA ALA A 446 15.22 3.08 -7.68
C ALA A 446 14.44 2.29 -6.62
N GLY A 447 13.14 2.49 -6.55
CA GLY A 447 12.31 1.79 -5.57
C GLY A 447 10.82 1.97 -5.79
N SER A 448 10.04 1.58 -4.77
CA SER A 448 8.60 1.68 -4.80
C SER A 448 8.16 3.14 -4.94
N MET A 449 7.28 3.39 -5.90
CA MET A 449 6.72 4.71 -6.15
C MET A 449 5.34 4.57 -6.76
N ARG A 450 4.41 5.43 -6.42
CA ARG A 450 3.00 5.47 -6.84
C ARG A 450 2.78 4.90 -8.25
N GLY A 451 2.04 3.77 -8.35
CA GLY A 451 1.83 3.06 -9.61
C GLY A 451 3.11 2.41 -10.16
N TYR A 452 3.92 1.80 -9.29
CA TYR A 452 5.20 1.20 -9.70
C TYR A 452 5.00 0.09 -10.72
N GLY A 453 5.71 0.21 -11.85
CA GLY A 453 5.54 -0.67 -13.02
C GLY A 453 4.27 -0.38 -13.83
N THR A 454 3.13 -0.22 -13.16
CA THR A 454 1.82 -0.01 -13.77
C THR A 454 1.77 1.23 -14.66
N LEU A 455 2.26 2.37 -14.14
CA LEU A 455 2.22 3.63 -14.89
C LEU A 455 3.01 3.53 -16.19
N GLN A 456 4.21 2.94 -16.13
CA GLN A 456 5.11 2.86 -17.27
C GLN A 456 4.52 1.99 -18.38
N SER A 457 4.05 0.79 -18.03
CA SER A 457 3.54 -0.16 -19.02
C SER A 457 2.19 0.25 -19.60
N MET A 458 1.25 0.74 -18.78
CA MET A 458 -0.05 1.19 -19.28
C MET A 458 0.06 2.42 -20.19
N ALA A 459 0.98 3.34 -19.90
CA ALA A 459 1.23 4.47 -20.80
C ALA A 459 1.72 4.00 -22.18
N ALA A 460 2.63 3.04 -22.21
CA ALA A 460 3.10 2.44 -23.45
C ALA A 460 1.98 1.72 -24.22
N THR A 461 1.14 0.98 -23.50
CA THR A 461 0.00 0.27 -24.09
C THR A 461 -1.00 1.24 -24.73
N GLU A 462 -1.34 2.32 -24.03
CA GLU A 462 -2.28 3.31 -24.54
C GLU A 462 -1.74 4.07 -25.75
N MET A 463 -0.42 4.39 -25.76
CA MET A 463 0.23 4.96 -26.95
C MET A 463 0.20 3.99 -28.13
N MET A 464 0.49 2.71 -27.92
CA MET A 464 0.46 1.69 -28.95
C MET A 464 -0.96 1.54 -29.54
N VAL A 465 -1.98 1.53 -28.70
CA VAL A 465 -3.39 1.40 -29.17
C VAL A 465 -3.83 2.61 -29.99
N ASP A 466 -3.39 3.81 -29.66
CA ASP A 466 -3.64 5.00 -30.48
C ASP A 466 -2.95 4.90 -31.85
N GLU A 467 -1.71 4.46 -31.90
CA GLU A 467 -0.99 4.25 -33.17
C GLU A 467 -1.68 3.18 -34.03
N ILE A 468 -2.12 2.10 -33.42
CA ILE A 468 -2.87 1.03 -34.10
C ILE A 468 -4.16 1.61 -34.70
N ALA A 469 -4.94 2.37 -33.93
CA ALA A 469 -6.17 2.98 -34.41
C ALA A 469 -5.90 3.88 -35.62
N GLY A 470 -4.85 4.69 -35.57
CA GLY A 470 -4.43 5.54 -36.67
C GLY A 470 -4.02 4.77 -37.90
N ARG A 471 -3.23 3.71 -37.77
CA ARG A 471 -2.80 2.84 -38.89
C ARG A 471 -3.93 2.02 -39.51
N LEU A 472 -4.91 1.62 -38.71
CA LEU A 472 -6.12 0.91 -39.19
C LEU A 472 -7.17 1.88 -39.76
N GLY A 473 -7.04 3.19 -39.52
CA GLY A 473 -8.05 4.17 -39.91
C GLY A 473 -9.36 4.04 -39.14
N VAL A 474 -9.33 3.55 -37.92
CA VAL A 474 -10.50 3.36 -37.05
C VAL A 474 -10.52 4.37 -35.90
N ASP A 475 -11.67 4.66 -35.36
CA ASP A 475 -11.78 5.51 -34.18
C ASP A 475 -11.08 4.87 -32.98
N ALA A 476 -10.28 5.65 -32.27
CA ALA A 476 -9.47 5.14 -31.17
C ALA A 476 -10.30 4.66 -29.98
N ILE A 477 -11.50 5.22 -29.74
CA ILE A 477 -12.43 4.73 -28.71
C ILE A 477 -13.11 3.43 -29.17
N ASP A 478 -13.48 3.34 -30.46
CA ASP A 478 -14.10 2.13 -31.02
C ASP A 478 -13.14 0.93 -30.99
N LEU A 479 -11.86 1.13 -31.32
CA LEU A 479 -10.84 0.11 -31.19
C LEU A 479 -10.70 -0.38 -29.74
N ARG A 480 -10.67 0.55 -28.78
CA ARG A 480 -10.63 0.21 -27.34
C ARG A 480 -11.87 -0.56 -26.91
N ARG A 481 -13.03 -0.14 -27.38
CA ARG A 481 -14.31 -0.77 -27.06
C ARG A 481 -14.39 -2.19 -27.61
N ALA A 482 -13.88 -2.44 -28.81
CA ALA A 482 -13.84 -3.79 -29.39
C ALA A 482 -13.00 -4.77 -28.57
N ASN A 483 -11.96 -4.28 -27.90
CA ASN A 483 -10.97 -5.10 -27.19
C ASN A 483 -11.01 -4.99 -25.67
N ALA A 484 -11.92 -4.21 -25.08
CA ALA A 484 -11.98 -4.02 -23.63
C ALA A 484 -12.37 -5.30 -22.90
N LEU A 485 -11.72 -5.53 -21.74
CA LEU A 485 -12.05 -6.61 -20.83
C LEU A 485 -13.48 -6.42 -20.29
N LYS A 486 -14.28 -7.47 -20.33
CA LYS A 486 -15.64 -7.49 -19.77
C LYS A 486 -15.64 -8.13 -18.40
N SER A 487 -16.61 -7.75 -17.57
CA SER A 487 -16.88 -8.45 -16.32
C SER A 487 -17.07 -9.95 -16.59
N GLY A 488 -16.45 -10.78 -15.79
CA GLY A 488 -16.44 -12.23 -15.94
C GLY A 488 -15.40 -12.76 -16.91
N MET A 489 -14.63 -11.94 -17.61
CA MET A 489 -13.51 -12.39 -18.44
C MET A 489 -12.21 -12.51 -17.64
N LYS A 490 -11.37 -13.45 -18.06
CA LYS A 490 -10.02 -13.63 -17.47
C LYS A 490 -9.05 -12.54 -17.94
N ASN A 491 -8.25 -12.04 -17.02
CA ASN A 491 -7.12 -11.16 -17.32
C ASN A 491 -5.91 -11.97 -17.85
N THR A 492 -4.80 -11.29 -18.17
CA THR A 492 -3.55 -11.94 -18.64
C THR A 492 -2.94 -12.88 -17.61
N GLN A 493 -3.37 -12.83 -16.39
CA GLN A 493 -2.94 -13.73 -15.32
C GLN A 493 -3.83 -14.99 -15.21
N GLY A 494 -4.93 -15.07 -15.97
CA GLY A 494 -5.88 -16.15 -15.91
C GLY A 494 -6.93 -16.02 -14.80
N ALA A 495 -6.93 -14.91 -14.07
CA ALA A 495 -7.92 -14.64 -13.04
C ALA A 495 -9.08 -13.79 -13.58
N VAL A 496 -10.26 -14.00 -13.03
CA VAL A 496 -11.43 -13.16 -13.30
C VAL A 496 -11.46 -12.05 -12.26
N PRO A 497 -11.36 -10.77 -12.67
CA PRO A 497 -11.46 -9.65 -11.75
C PRO A 497 -12.80 -9.67 -11.01
N ALA A 498 -12.75 -9.42 -9.71
CA ALA A 498 -13.95 -9.31 -8.89
C ALA A 498 -14.63 -7.95 -9.11
N GLY A 499 -15.95 -7.94 -8.93
CA GLY A 499 -16.77 -6.75 -9.16
C GLY A 499 -17.11 -6.49 -10.62
N ALA A 500 -17.80 -5.38 -10.86
CA ALA A 500 -18.21 -4.96 -12.19
C ALA A 500 -17.12 -4.10 -12.83
N LEU A 501 -16.69 -4.47 -14.04
CA LEU A 501 -15.84 -3.63 -14.89
C LEU A 501 -16.72 -2.74 -15.74
N ARG A 502 -16.80 -1.45 -15.43
CA ARG A 502 -17.65 -0.48 -16.15
C ARG A 502 -16.92 0.21 -17.30
N LEU A 503 -16.00 -0.49 -17.93
CA LEU A 503 -15.21 0.03 -19.05
C LEU A 503 -16.10 0.48 -20.21
N TYR A 504 -17.12 -0.33 -20.57
CA TYR A 504 -18.03 -0.01 -21.66
C TYR A 504 -18.86 1.25 -21.40
N GLU A 505 -19.36 1.44 -20.18
CA GLU A 505 -20.08 2.66 -19.80
C GLU A 505 -19.21 3.91 -19.95
N ILE A 506 -17.93 3.81 -19.59
CA ILE A 506 -16.97 4.90 -19.70
C ILE A 506 -16.67 5.19 -21.17
N LEU A 507 -16.39 4.16 -21.97
CA LEU A 507 -16.09 4.29 -23.39
C LEU A 507 -17.29 4.85 -24.17
N ASP A 508 -18.51 4.41 -23.87
CA ASP A 508 -19.73 4.91 -24.49
C ASP A 508 -19.95 6.41 -24.17
N LYS A 509 -19.70 6.83 -22.93
CA LYS A 509 -19.77 8.24 -22.53
C LYS A 509 -18.69 9.10 -23.20
N ALA A 510 -17.49 8.56 -23.33
CA ALA A 510 -16.38 9.24 -23.98
C ALA A 510 -16.62 9.39 -25.49
N ALA A 511 -17.15 8.36 -26.15
CA ALA A 511 -17.44 8.38 -27.58
C ALA A 511 -18.46 9.45 -27.98
N VAL A 512 -19.41 9.76 -27.10
CA VAL A 512 -20.43 10.81 -27.37
C VAL A 512 -20.06 12.18 -26.83
N HIS A 513 -18.93 12.32 -26.12
CA HIS A 513 -18.48 13.60 -25.57
C HIS A 513 -18.21 14.61 -26.70
N GLU A 514 -18.66 15.87 -26.53
CA GLU A 514 -18.59 16.89 -27.58
C GLU A 514 -17.17 17.16 -28.08
N TRP A 515 -16.17 17.13 -27.21
CA TRP A 515 -14.77 17.33 -27.59
C TRP A 515 -14.28 16.21 -28.50
N TRP A 516 -14.68 14.97 -28.26
CA TRP A 516 -14.29 13.81 -29.06
C TRP A 516 -15.02 13.83 -30.42
N ARG A 517 -16.34 14.00 -30.40
CA ARG A 517 -17.15 13.98 -31.61
C ARG A 517 -16.80 15.09 -32.60
N ASN A 518 -16.47 16.27 -32.07
CA ASN A 518 -16.19 17.46 -32.88
C ASN A 518 -14.68 17.73 -33.03
N ARG A 519 -13.80 16.79 -32.65
CA ARG A 519 -12.34 17.00 -32.56
C ARG A 519 -11.73 17.49 -33.86
N GLU A 520 -12.15 16.96 -35.02
CA GLU A 520 -11.63 17.35 -36.32
C GLU A 520 -12.06 18.78 -36.71
N ALA A 521 -13.32 19.11 -36.51
CA ALA A 521 -13.84 20.48 -36.78
C ALA A 521 -13.18 21.51 -35.83
N ARG A 522 -13.01 21.15 -34.57
CA ARG A 522 -12.31 21.99 -33.58
C ARG A 522 -10.84 22.17 -33.96
N LYS A 523 -10.17 21.10 -34.40
CA LYS A 523 -8.80 21.20 -34.90
C LYS A 523 -8.68 22.19 -36.06
N GLN A 524 -9.53 22.09 -37.08
CA GLN A 524 -9.54 23.01 -38.23
C GLN A 524 -9.75 24.47 -37.78
N GLN A 525 -10.68 24.72 -36.86
CA GLN A 525 -10.94 26.05 -36.33
C GLN A 525 -9.74 26.61 -35.54
N MET A 526 -9.12 25.79 -34.71
CA MET A 526 -8.01 26.24 -33.88
C MET A 526 -6.73 26.43 -34.71
N ASP A 527 -6.46 25.53 -35.65
CA ASP A 527 -5.30 25.66 -36.56
C ASP A 527 -5.42 26.92 -37.44
N ALA A 528 -6.62 27.28 -37.86
CA ALA A 528 -6.87 28.53 -38.59
C ALA A 528 -6.72 29.77 -37.70
N LYS A 529 -7.08 29.70 -36.44
CA LYS A 529 -7.06 30.83 -35.49
C LYS A 529 -5.67 31.08 -34.93
N ASP A 530 -4.88 30.03 -34.74
CA ASP A 530 -3.55 30.04 -34.10
C ASP A 530 -2.56 29.21 -34.95
N PRO A 531 -2.04 29.77 -36.04
CA PRO A 531 -1.21 29.04 -36.99
C PRO A 531 0.16 28.62 -36.43
N ASP A 532 0.59 29.22 -35.34
CA ASP A 532 1.87 28.88 -34.65
C ASP A 532 1.78 27.64 -33.76
N HIS A 533 0.57 27.09 -33.56
CA HIS A 533 0.35 25.92 -32.78
C HIS A 533 -0.35 24.81 -33.56
N TRP A 534 -0.11 23.58 -33.18
CA TRP A 534 -0.97 22.45 -33.51
C TRP A 534 -2.01 22.30 -32.38
N TYR A 535 -3.24 22.02 -32.77
CA TYR A 535 -4.29 21.68 -31.82
C TYR A 535 -4.67 20.22 -31.96
N GLY A 536 -4.98 19.57 -30.84
CA GLY A 536 -5.43 18.17 -30.81
C GLY A 536 -6.29 17.83 -29.60
N VAL A 537 -7.08 16.77 -29.79
CA VAL A 537 -7.86 16.13 -28.73
C VAL A 537 -7.43 14.69 -28.63
N GLY A 538 -6.98 14.28 -27.46
CA GLY A 538 -6.57 12.91 -27.15
C GLY A 538 -7.49 12.23 -26.18
N PHE A 539 -7.54 10.90 -26.22
CA PHE A 539 -8.25 10.05 -25.28
C PHE A 539 -7.34 8.94 -24.81
N ALA A 540 -7.35 8.68 -23.51
CA ALA A 540 -6.71 7.51 -22.93
C ALA A 540 -7.57 6.92 -21.82
N ILE A 541 -7.45 5.63 -21.59
CA ILE A 541 -8.13 4.89 -20.52
C ILE A 541 -7.20 3.85 -19.94
N CYS A 542 -7.15 3.77 -18.62
CA CYS A 542 -6.41 2.73 -17.93
C CYS A 542 -7.24 2.21 -16.76
N GLN A 543 -6.78 1.15 -16.13
CA GLN A 543 -7.42 0.62 -14.94
C GLN A 543 -6.41 0.46 -13.81
N LYS A 544 -6.66 1.16 -12.70
CA LYS A 544 -5.83 0.99 -11.50
C LYS A 544 -6.10 -0.37 -10.88
N ASP A 545 -5.05 -1.11 -10.72
CA ASP A 545 -5.01 -2.36 -9.99
C ASP A 545 -4.98 -2.14 -8.48
N PHE A 546 -5.62 -3.01 -7.71
CA PHE A 546 -5.68 -2.95 -6.25
C PHE A 546 -4.90 -4.08 -5.61
N GLY A 547 -4.10 -3.72 -4.62
CA GLY A 547 -3.44 -4.64 -3.72
C GLY A 547 -2.13 -5.22 -4.23
N THR A 548 -1.47 -5.95 -3.35
CA THR A 548 -0.22 -6.68 -3.61
C THR A 548 -0.44 -8.20 -3.62
N GLY A 549 -1.64 -8.65 -3.29
CA GLY A 549 -1.97 -10.07 -3.17
C GLY A 549 -2.02 -10.60 -1.74
N SER A 550 -1.46 -9.91 -0.76
CA SER A 550 -1.32 -10.43 0.61
C SER A 550 -1.90 -9.50 1.68
N GLU A 551 -2.99 -8.86 1.36
CA GLU A 551 -3.65 -7.92 2.28
C GLU A 551 -4.22 -8.65 3.50
N ALA A 552 -3.89 -8.10 4.68
CA ALA A 552 -4.32 -8.59 5.98
C ALA A 552 -4.71 -7.39 6.85
N PRO A 553 -5.99 -6.93 6.79
CA PRO A 553 -6.45 -5.76 7.52
C PRO A 553 -6.83 -6.11 8.96
N MET A 554 -6.58 -5.17 9.88
CA MET A 554 -7.09 -5.21 11.25
C MET A 554 -7.84 -3.93 11.58
N ALA A 555 -8.95 -4.07 12.30
CA ALA A 555 -9.74 -2.97 12.81
C ALA A 555 -10.41 -3.33 14.12
N SER A 556 -10.64 -2.33 14.97
CA SER A 556 -11.45 -2.45 16.17
C SER A 556 -12.45 -1.31 16.21
N VAL A 557 -13.71 -1.63 16.40
CA VAL A 557 -14.80 -0.67 16.54
C VAL A 557 -15.47 -0.88 17.89
N GLU A 558 -15.64 0.22 18.63
CA GLU A 558 -16.33 0.23 19.92
C GLU A 558 -17.35 1.36 19.98
N PHE A 559 -18.39 1.20 20.75
CA PHE A 559 -19.22 2.32 21.15
C PHE A 559 -19.36 2.37 22.68
N SER A 560 -19.33 3.57 23.22
CA SER A 560 -19.58 3.85 24.64
C SER A 560 -21.06 3.94 24.93
N ALA A 561 -21.43 3.90 26.20
CA ALA A 561 -22.82 3.97 26.65
C ALA A 561 -23.54 5.26 26.22
N ASP A 562 -22.84 6.37 26.11
CA ASP A 562 -23.34 7.64 25.58
C ASP A 562 -23.44 7.71 24.05
N GLY A 563 -23.04 6.63 23.35
CA GLY A 563 -23.15 6.49 21.90
C GLY A 563 -21.99 7.09 21.10
N ARG A 564 -20.83 7.35 21.70
CA ARG A 564 -19.62 7.69 20.94
C ARG A 564 -19.04 6.42 20.31
N ILE A 565 -18.66 6.51 19.04
CA ILE A 565 -18.04 5.43 18.28
C ILE A 565 -16.57 5.71 18.12
N SER A 566 -15.71 4.80 18.57
CA SER A 566 -14.26 4.83 18.37
C SER A 566 -13.82 3.71 17.43
N LEU A 567 -12.91 4.04 16.54
CA LEU A 567 -12.29 3.12 15.57
C LEU A 567 -10.78 3.13 15.71
N ARG A 568 -10.19 1.95 15.91
CA ARG A 568 -8.74 1.72 15.78
C ARG A 568 -8.49 0.94 14.50
N HIS A 569 -7.47 1.35 13.74
CA HIS A 569 -7.17 0.76 12.47
C HIS A 569 -5.66 0.61 12.24
N ILE A 570 -5.25 -0.51 11.63
CA ILE A 570 -3.84 -0.77 11.32
C ILE A 570 -3.28 0.17 10.24
N GLY A 571 -4.10 0.63 9.32
CA GLY A 571 -3.66 1.44 8.18
C GLY A 571 -3.10 2.80 8.59
N THR A 572 -2.11 3.27 7.85
CA THR A 572 -1.48 4.59 8.03
C THR A 572 -2.16 5.64 7.14
N GLU A 573 -2.45 6.81 7.69
CA GLU A 573 -2.96 7.95 6.91
C GLU A 573 -1.82 8.63 6.13
N LEU A 574 -1.86 8.51 4.82
CA LEU A 574 -0.81 8.97 3.90
C LEU A 574 -1.19 10.23 3.11
N GLY A 575 -2.34 10.82 3.41
CA GLY A 575 -2.98 11.80 2.57
C GLY A 575 -4.10 11.22 1.70
N THR A 576 -4.30 9.90 1.68
CA THR A 576 -5.36 9.22 0.91
C THR A 576 -6.77 9.46 1.45
N GLY A 577 -6.92 10.00 2.66
CA GLY A 577 -8.22 10.15 3.34
C GLY A 577 -8.71 8.85 3.97
N MET A 578 -7.78 7.94 4.30
CA MET A 578 -8.13 6.67 4.92
C MET A 578 -8.91 6.84 6.22
N SER A 579 -8.49 7.77 7.09
CA SER A 579 -9.20 8.06 8.34
C SER A 579 -10.65 8.49 8.09
N THR A 580 -10.90 9.27 7.04
CA THR A 580 -12.25 9.68 6.63
C THR A 580 -13.06 8.51 6.10
N SER A 581 -12.49 7.73 5.19
CA SER A 581 -13.20 6.59 4.60
C SER A 581 -13.53 5.52 5.65
N GLN A 582 -12.60 5.21 6.55
CA GLN A 582 -12.84 4.24 7.62
C GLN A 582 -13.89 4.74 8.63
N ALA A 583 -13.90 6.04 8.98
CA ALA A 583 -14.93 6.63 9.80
C ALA A 583 -16.34 6.50 9.19
N LEU A 584 -16.44 6.62 7.87
CA LEU A 584 -17.71 6.52 7.14
C LEU A 584 -18.18 5.08 6.96
N VAL A 585 -17.27 4.13 6.78
CA VAL A 585 -17.61 2.72 6.55
C VAL A 585 -18.38 2.10 7.72
N VAL A 586 -18.11 2.51 8.96
CA VAL A 586 -18.88 2.02 10.11
C VAL A 586 -20.36 2.35 10.01
N SER A 587 -20.74 3.42 9.31
CA SER A 587 -22.12 3.85 9.16
C SER A 587 -23.00 2.86 8.40
N ASP A 588 -22.42 1.94 7.64
CA ASP A 588 -23.17 0.89 6.93
C ASP A 588 -24.02 0.05 7.90
N PHE A 589 -23.52 -0.15 9.11
CA PHE A 589 -24.22 -0.93 10.14
C PHE A 589 -24.61 -0.12 11.37
N LEU A 590 -23.87 0.96 11.68
CA LEU A 590 -24.11 1.73 12.89
C LEU A 590 -24.93 3.02 12.64
N GLY A 591 -25.31 3.30 11.39
CA GLY A 591 -26.17 4.44 11.02
C GLY A 591 -25.51 5.82 11.18
N ARG A 592 -24.28 5.88 11.67
CA ARG A 592 -23.49 7.10 11.83
C ARG A 592 -21.99 6.80 11.71
N SER A 593 -21.21 7.82 11.37
CA SER A 593 -19.75 7.71 11.29
C SER A 593 -19.11 7.57 12.67
N ALA A 594 -17.85 7.08 12.71
CA ALA A 594 -17.06 7.10 13.93
C ALA A 594 -16.76 8.53 14.38
N ASP A 595 -16.77 8.74 15.69
CA ASP A 595 -16.42 10.02 16.33
C ASP A 595 -14.90 10.18 16.46
N GLU A 596 -14.18 9.07 16.61
CA GLU A 596 -12.75 9.01 16.80
C GLU A 596 -12.15 7.92 15.92
N VAL A 597 -11.04 8.24 15.23
CA VAL A 597 -10.31 7.28 14.39
C VAL A 597 -8.83 7.33 14.73
N LYS A 598 -8.31 6.21 15.23
CA LYS A 598 -6.87 5.98 15.43
C LYS A 598 -6.32 5.14 14.28
N THR A 599 -5.36 5.69 13.56
CA THR A 599 -4.68 5.02 12.45
C THR A 599 -3.28 4.58 12.85
N ALA A 600 -2.66 3.75 12.04
CA ALA A 600 -1.32 3.18 12.28
C ALA A 600 -1.21 2.44 13.64
N VAL A 601 -2.31 1.84 14.09
CA VAL A 601 -2.31 1.01 15.31
C VAL A 601 -1.60 -0.28 15.01
N THR A 602 -0.62 -0.63 15.81
CA THR A 602 0.25 -1.79 15.59
C THR A 602 0.15 -2.83 16.71
N GLU A 603 -0.45 -2.47 17.82
CA GLU A 603 -0.67 -3.37 18.96
C GLU A 603 -2.12 -3.87 18.99
N TRP A 604 -2.25 -5.20 18.90
CA TRP A 604 -3.52 -5.92 18.91
C TRP A 604 -3.48 -7.10 19.89
N PRO A 605 -3.19 -6.84 21.19
CA PRO A 605 -2.97 -7.91 22.17
C PRO A 605 -4.23 -8.74 22.41
N GLU A 606 -5.42 -8.17 22.18
CA GLU A 606 -6.70 -8.83 22.31
C GLU A 606 -6.93 -9.94 21.28
N LEU A 607 -6.24 -9.90 20.12
CA LEU A 607 -6.39 -10.91 19.06
C LEU A 607 -5.44 -12.09 19.21
N GLN A 608 -4.34 -11.94 19.95
CA GLN A 608 -3.35 -12.98 20.25
C GLN A 608 -2.91 -13.79 19.01
N LEU A 609 -2.69 -13.08 17.88
CA LEU A 609 -2.38 -13.71 16.61
C LEU A 609 -1.00 -14.35 16.59
N THR A 610 -0.89 -15.45 15.85
CA THR A 610 0.38 -16.09 15.52
C THR A 610 0.54 -16.19 14.02
N THR A 611 1.76 -16.08 13.51
CA THR A 611 2.06 -16.25 12.09
C THR A 611 3.33 -17.05 11.91
N SER A 612 3.50 -17.73 10.80
CA SER A 612 4.74 -18.37 10.42
C SER A 612 5.74 -17.44 9.71
N GLY A 613 5.48 -16.14 9.70
CA GLY A 613 6.30 -15.14 8.99
C GLY A 613 5.94 -15.04 7.53
N ASN A 614 6.83 -15.42 6.62
CA ASN A 614 6.50 -15.45 5.20
C ASN A 614 5.70 -16.72 4.88
N PRO A 615 4.39 -16.63 4.57
CA PRO A 615 3.56 -17.80 4.29
C PRO A 615 4.00 -18.57 3.03
N TYR A 616 4.80 -17.95 2.18
CA TYR A 616 5.33 -18.59 0.97
C TYR A 616 6.50 -19.54 1.22
N LEU A 617 7.12 -19.46 2.40
CA LEU A 617 8.31 -20.24 2.74
C LEU A 617 8.06 -21.44 3.62
N ILE A 618 6.80 -21.72 4.03
CA ILE A 618 6.46 -22.91 4.80
C ILE A 618 6.01 -24.06 3.88
N SER A 619 6.22 -25.32 4.31
CA SER A 619 5.77 -26.49 3.57
C SER A 619 4.26 -26.66 3.69
N GLN A 620 3.63 -27.37 2.75
CA GLN A 620 2.18 -27.62 2.82
C GLN A 620 1.78 -28.34 4.12
N PRO A 621 2.51 -29.40 4.59
CA PRO A 621 2.21 -30.02 5.87
C PRO A 621 2.32 -29.06 7.07
N GLU A 622 3.32 -28.16 7.08
CA GLU A 622 3.47 -27.15 8.14
C GLU A 622 2.29 -26.17 8.13
N GLN A 623 1.86 -25.76 6.95
CA GLN A 623 0.72 -24.87 6.80
C GLN A 623 -0.59 -25.55 7.24
N ASP A 624 -0.81 -26.80 6.83
CA ASP A 624 -1.98 -27.58 7.25
C ASP A 624 -2.00 -27.78 8.77
N ALA A 625 -0.83 -27.94 9.37
CA ALA A 625 -0.70 -27.99 10.83
C ALA A 625 -0.98 -26.63 11.49
N ALA A 626 -0.47 -25.55 10.91
CA ALA A 626 -0.68 -24.19 11.40
C ALA A 626 -2.15 -23.76 11.34
N LEU A 627 -2.86 -24.13 10.28
CA LEU A 627 -4.29 -23.84 10.11
C LEU A 627 -5.19 -24.46 11.19
N ARG A 628 -4.72 -25.52 11.89
CA ARG A 628 -5.43 -26.11 13.03
C ARG A 628 -5.39 -25.21 14.27
N ASN A 629 -4.43 -24.29 14.34
CA ASN A 629 -4.40 -23.29 15.39
C ASN A 629 -5.35 -22.14 15.05
N PRO A 630 -6.41 -21.90 15.83
CA PRO A 630 -7.38 -20.84 15.54
C PRO A 630 -6.77 -19.43 15.66
N ARG A 631 -5.56 -19.29 16.18
CA ARG A 631 -4.80 -18.04 16.30
C ARG A 631 -3.83 -17.80 15.16
N TRP A 632 -3.59 -18.81 14.35
CA TRP A 632 -2.64 -18.67 13.26
C TRP A 632 -3.26 -17.93 12.07
N VAL A 633 -2.53 -16.95 11.55
CA VAL A 633 -2.87 -16.20 10.34
C VAL A 633 -1.72 -16.28 9.35
N GLY A 634 -2.01 -16.36 8.07
CA GLY A 634 -1.00 -16.48 7.01
C GLY A 634 -0.10 -15.25 6.92
N LYS A 635 -0.66 -14.05 7.10
CA LYS A 635 0.04 -12.77 7.19
C LYS A 635 -0.56 -11.94 8.30
N LEU A 636 0.29 -11.32 9.11
CA LEU A 636 -0.15 -10.55 10.28
C LEU A 636 -0.70 -9.18 9.88
N ALA A 637 0.02 -8.46 9.05
CA ALA A 637 -0.29 -7.08 8.69
C ALA A 637 0.13 -6.76 7.27
N SER A 638 -0.55 -5.80 6.65
CA SER A 638 -0.19 -5.26 5.33
C SER A 638 0.28 -3.82 5.45
N PRO A 639 1.23 -3.40 4.61
CA PRO A 639 1.57 -1.99 4.48
C PRO A 639 0.39 -1.18 3.92
N SER A 640 0.36 0.10 4.22
CA SER A 640 -0.60 1.04 3.64
C SER A 640 -0.13 1.47 2.25
N SER A 641 -0.23 0.56 1.30
CA SER A 641 0.22 0.75 -0.09
C SER A 641 -0.76 0.13 -1.08
N ALA A 642 -0.43 0.14 -2.35
CA ALA A 642 -1.13 -0.56 -3.43
C ALA A 642 -2.66 -0.35 -3.45
N THR A 643 -3.13 0.83 -3.07
CA THR A 643 -4.56 1.22 -3.07
C THR A 643 -5.39 0.48 -2.00
N ASN A 644 -4.76 -0.04 -0.94
CA ASN A 644 -5.45 -0.81 0.10
C ASN A 644 -6.35 0.04 1.00
N SER A 645 -6.08 1.33 1.16
CA SER A 645 -6.61 2.17 2.22
C SER A 645 -8.13 2.25 2.30
N ALA A 646 -8.82 2.33 1.16
CA ALA A 646 -10.28 2.43 1.16
C ALA A 646 -10.96 1.08 0.86
N PHE A 647 -10.32 0.21 0.10
CA PHE A 647 -10.93 -1.04 -0.33
C PHE A 647 -10.67 -2.19 0.65
N TYR A 648 -9.48 -2.77 0.67
CA TYR A 648 -9.21 -3.94 1.51
C TYR A 648 -9.33 -3.65 3.01
N PHE A 649 -8.82 -2.52 3.45
CA PHE A 649 -8.83 -2.19 4.87
C PHE A 649 -10.25 -1.94 5.40
N SER A 650 -11.17 -1.48 4.56
CA SER A 650 -12.56 -1.29 4.96
C SER A 650 -13.32 -2.60 5.21
N HIS A 651 -12.86 -3.73 4.70
CA HIS A 651 -13.47 -5.03 5.01
C HIS A 651 -13.43 -5.32 6.51
N ALA A 652 -12.29 -5.12 7.17
CA ALA A 652 -12.20 -5.34 8.63
C ALA A 652 -13.10 -4.38 9.40
N THR A 653 -13.08 -3.09 9.08
CA THR A 653 -13.92 -2.06 9.71
C THR A 653 -15.40 -2.38 9.55
N ARG A 654 -15.81 -2.74 8.33
CA ARG A 654 -17.20 -3.06 8.01
C ARG A 654 -17.68 -4.30 8.76
N GLU A 655 -16.88 -5.35 8.81
CA GLU A 655 -17.24 -6.58 9.51
C GLU A 655 -17.28 -6.39 11.03
N ALA A 656 -16.37 -5.62 11.62
CA ALA A 656 -16.45 -5.25 13.03
C ALA A 656 -17.75 -4.51 13.35
N ALA A 657 -18.14 -3.54 12.51
CA ALA A 657 -19.41 -2.83 12.65
C ALA A 657 -20.63 -3.77 12.46
N ARG A 658 -20.54 -4.75 11.55
CA ARG A 658 -21.60 -5.76 11.35
C ARG A 658 -21.81 -6.61 12.60
N VAL A 659 -20.75 -7.07 13.22
CA VAL A 659 -20.83 -7.84 14.48
C VAL A 659 -21.44 -7.00 15.60
N LEU A 660 -21.02 -5.74 15.74
CA LEU A 660 -21.60 -4.81 16.71
C LEU A 660 -23.09 -4.61 16.51
N PHE A 661 -23.52 -4.47 15.26
CA PHE A 661 -24.94 -4.37 14.96
C PHE A 661 -25.68 -5.66 15.31
N ASN A 662 -25.20 -6.80 14.84
CA ASN A 662 -25.87 -8.09 14.99
C ASN A 662 -26.00 -8.55 16.44
N HIS A 663 -24.94 -8.35 17.23
CA HIS A 663 -24.81 -8.90 18.59
C HIS A 663 -24.88 -7.83 19.71
N GLY A 664 -24.94 -6.57 19.34
CA GLY A 664 -25.05 -5.43 20.24
C GLY A 664 -26.34 -4.65 20.04
N LEU A 665 -26.41 -3.87 18.96
CA LEU A 665 -27.49 -2.91 18.75
C LEU A 665 -28.81 -3.58 18.39
N TRP A 666 -28.81 -4.64 17.58
CA TRP A 666 -30.06 -5.34 17.21
C TRP A 666 -30.76 -5.98 18.38
N PRO A 667 -30.12 -6.77 19.26
CA PRO A 667 -30.76 -7.29 20.45
C PRO A 667 -31.24 -6.19 21.42
N ALA A 668 -30.51 -5.07 21.52
CA ALA A 668 -30.92 -3.91 22.28
C ALA A 668 -32.20 -3.28 21.71
N ALA A 669 -32.29 -3.12 20.40
CA ALA A 669 -33.47 -2.60 19.71
C ALA A 669 -34.68 -3.50 19.93
N MET A 670 -34.51 -4.81 19.79
CA MET A 670 -35.59 -5.79 20.07
C MET A 670 -36.07 -5.69 21.49
N ALA A 671 -35.17 -5.51 22.46
CA ALA A 671 -35.56 -5.34 23.87
C ALA A 671 -36.33 -4.03 24.10
N ILE A 672 -35.95 -2.91 23.48
CA ILE A 672 -36.64 -1.63 23.57
C ILE A 672 -38.02 -1.74 22.93
N TRP A 673 -38.15 -2.24 21.73
CA TRP A 673 -39.42 -2.37 21.02
C TRP A 673 -40.40 -3.33 21.75
N SER A 674 -39.88 -4.35 22.42
CA SER A 674 -40.70 -5.30 23.21
C SER A 674 -41.27 -4.71 24.51
N GLN A 675 -40.66 -3.62 25.03
CA GLN A 675 -41.06 -2.98 26.30
C GLN A 675 -41.96 -1.76 26.13
N GLY A 676 -42.44 -1.47 24.93
CA GLY A 676 -43.25 -0.31 24.65
C GLY A 676 -44.61 -0.31 25.43
N PRO A 677 -45.27 0.88 25.62
CA PRO A 677 -46.50 1.06 26.41
C PRO A 677 -47.69 0.23 25.91
N HIS A 678 -47.59 -0.34 24.74
CA HIS A 678 -48.60 -1.22 24.15
C HIS A 678 -48.16 -2.70 24.10
N GLY A 679 -47.22 -3.11 24.93
CA GLY A 679 -46.71 -4.46 25.15
C GLY A 679 -46.59 -5.29 23.87
N GLY A 680 -45.38 -5.47 23.37
CA GLY A 680 -45.14 -6.43 22.32
C GLY A 680 -45.18 -5.88 20.88
N GLN A 681 -44.71 -4.66 20.64
CA GLN A 681 -44.58 -4.14 19.27
C GLN A 681 -43.57 -4.93 18.44
N ALA A 682 -42.52 -5.49 19.04
CA ALA A 682 -41.57 -6.32 18.34
C ALA A 682 -41.84 -7.80 18.55
N ASN A 683 -42.39 -8.43 17.54
CA ASN A 683 -42.43 -9.88 17.45
C ASN A 683 -41.26 -10.39 16.60
N PRO A 684 -40.36 -11.23 17.11
CA PRO A 684 -39.24 -11.79 16.35
C PRO A 684 -39.65 -12.49 15.06
N LEU A 685 -40.89 -12.96 14.95
CA LEU A 685 -41.43 -13.56 13.74
C LEU A 685 -41.80 -12.54 12.66
N VAL A 686 -42.01 -11.29 13.01
CA VAL A 686 -42.46 -10.21 12.11
C VAL A 686 -41.38 -9.19 11.84
N VAL A 687 -40.53 -8.92 12.83
CA VAL A 687 -39.44 -7.95 12.74
C VAL A 687 -38.16 -8.67 12.44
N ARG A 688 -37.62 -8.44 11.27
CA ARG A 688 -36.36 -9.03 10.82
C ARG A 688 -35.27 -7.98 10.75
N ARG A 689 -34.05 -8.38 11.08
CA ARG A 689 -32.86 -7.53 11.03
C ARG A 689 -32.64 -6.92 9.65
N GLU A 690 -32.93 -7.67 8.58
CA GLU A 690 -32.79 -7.26 7.19
C GLU A 690 -33.75 -6.13 6.79
N ASN A 691 -34.82 -5.93 7.56
CA ASN A 691 -35.80 -4.87 7.35
C ASN A 691 -35.49 -3.60 8.18
N ALA A 692 -34.46 -3.66 9.03
CA ALA A 692 -34.04 -2.51 9.82
C ALA A 692 -33.26 -1.51 8.93
N VAL A 693 -33.58 -0.24 9.07
CA VAL A 693 -32.95 0.85 8.34
C VAL A 693 -32.58 1.99 9.30
N TRP A 694 -31.48 2.64 8.98
CA TRP A 694 -31.06 3.85 9.67
C TRP A 694 -31.57 5.08 8.93
N VAL A 695 -32.27 5.93 9.65
CA VAL A 695 -32.77 7.23 9.14
C VAL A 695 -32.35 8.31 10.13
N ASN A 696 -31.51 9.25 9.67
CA ASN A 696 -31.01 10.36 10.51
C ASN A 696 -30.39 9.94 11.85
N GLY A 697 -29.67 8.80 11.88
CA GLY A 697 -29.03 8.27 13.09
C GLY A 697 -29.97 7.53 14.05
N GLU A 698 -31.20 7.26 13.62
CA GLU A 698 -32.19 6.46 14.35
C GLU A 698 -32.48 5.15 13.64
N LEU A 699 -32.53 4.05 14.38
CA LEU A 699 -32.86 2.73 13.84
C LEU A 699 -34.37 2.56 13.83
N THR A 700 -34.92 2.21 12.67
CA THR A 700 -36.34 1.92 12.49
C THR A 700 -36.55 0.73 11.54
N GLY A 701 -37.78 0.25 11.44
CA GLY A 701 -38.15 -0.81 10.48
C GLY A 701 -39.61 -1.27 10.73
N ASN A 702 -40.30 -1.66 9.65
CA ASN A 702 -41.65 -2.23 9.69
C ASN A 702 -42.67 -1.39 10.51
N GLY A 703 -42.59 -0.06 10.49
CA GLY A 703 -43.48 0.82 11.23
C GLY A 703 -43.23 0.90 12.73
N LEU A 704 -42.12 0.39 13.21
CA LEU A 704 -41.70 0.52 14.62
C LEU A 704 -41.18 1.94 14.90
N ALA A 705 -41.31 2.37 16.15
CA ALA A 705 -40.82 3.67 16.58
C ALA A 705 -39.32 3.78 16.39
N PRO A 706 -38.82 4.89 15.81
CA PRO A 706 -37.39 5.11 15.66
C PRO A 706 -36.66 5.14 17.01
N ILE A 707 -35.49 4.53 17.09
CA ILE A 707 -34.65 4.49 18.29
C ILE A 707 -33.34 5.21 17.99
N PRO A 708 -32.98 6.28 18.70
CA PRO A 708 -31.71 6.97 18.58
C PRO A 708 -30.53 6.05 18.92
N PHE A 709 -29.40 6.21 18.21
CA PHE A 709 -28.21 5.41 18.43
C PHE A 709 -27.72 5.42 19.88
N ALA A 710 -27.72 6.58 20.55
CA ALA A 710 -27.29 6.68 21.94
C ALA A 710 -28.19 5.85 22.89
N GLN A 711 -29.49 5.78 22.64
CA GLN A 711 -30.42 4.93 23.42
C GLN A 711 -30.14 3.45 23.20
N LEU A 712 -29.82 3.05 21.95
CA LEU A 712 -29.44 1.68 21.64
C LEU A 712 -28.12 1.31 22.31
N ALA A 713 -27.13 2.20 22.26
CA ALA A 713 -25.82 2.01 22.87
C ALA A 713 -25.93 1.84 24.39
N GLN A 714 -26.65 2.74 25.05
CA GLN A 714 -26.90 2.62 26.50
C GLN A 714 -27.59 1.30 26.84
N LYS A 715 -28.62 0.91 26.06
CA LYS A 715 -29.35 -0.35 26.30
C LYS A 715 -28.44 -1.57 26.08
N ALA A 716 -27.56 -1.54 25.06
CA ALA A 716 -26.61 -2.61 24.84
C ALA A 716 -25.62 -2.76 26.00
N HIS A 717 -25.12 -1.65 26.55
CA HIS A 717 -24.26 -1.64 27.73
C HIS A 717 -25.00 -2.21 28.94
N ASP A 718 -26.23 -1.73 29.23
CA ASP A 718 -27.04 -2.19 30.37
C ASP A 718 -27.34 -3.70 30.31
N MET A 719 -27.53 -4.23 29.12
CA MET A 719 -27.83 -5.66 28.92
C MET A 719 -26.56 -6.53 28.85
N GLY A 720 -25.35 -5.92 28.89
CA GLY A 720 -24.09 -6.65 28.73
C GLY A 720 -23.95 -7.35 27.40
N LEU A 721 -24.45 -6.71 26.34
CA LEU A 721 -24.30 -7.16 24.94
C LEU A 721 -22.93 -6.76 24.38
N VAL A 722 -22.65 -7.13 23.13
CA VAL A 722 -21.40 -6.77 22.47
C VAL A 722 -21.36 -5.27 22.20
N THR A 723 -20.34 -4.58 22.73
CA THR A 723 -20.13 -3.13 22.62
C THR A 723 -18.81 -2.76 21.98
N GLY A 724 -17.92 -3.74 21.78
CA GLY A 724 -16.66 -3.58 21.07
C GLY A 724 -16.29 -4.85 20.32
N VAL A 725 -15.63 -4.69 19.16
CA VAL A 725 -15.21 -5.80 18.31
C VAL A 725 -13.86 -5.49 17.70
N SER A 726 -12.86 -6.34 17.91
CA SER A 726 -11.57 -6.31 17.21
C SER A 726 -11.49 -7.49 16.26
N VAL A 727 -11.03 -7.27 15.04
CA VAL A 727 -10.98 -8.28 13.99
C VAL A 727 -9.70 -8.25 13.18
N HIS A 728 -9.35 -9.43 12.64
CA HIS A 728 -8.38 -9.62 11.57
C HIS A 728 -9.10 -10.20 10.37
N GLY A 729 -9.01 -9.52 9.22
CA GLY A 729 -9.60 -9.99 7.98
C GLY A 729 -8.76 -11.09 7.35
N PHE A 730 -9.39 -12.05 6.67
CA PHE A 730 -8.67 -13.02 5.88
C PHE A 730 -7.81 -12.34 4.83
N ASN A 731 -6.64 -12.88 4.63
CA ASN A 731 -5.80 -12.56 3.50
C ASN A 731 -6.60 -12.74 2.20
N ARG A 732 -6.54 -11.74 1.30
CA ARG A 732 -7.36 -11.73 0.08
C ARG A 732 -7.12 -12.89 -0.87
N TRP A 733 -5.97 -13.55 -0.80
CA TRP A 733 -5.71 -14.72 -1.64
C TRP A 733 -6.61 -15.90 -1.29
N SER A 734 -6.95 -16.01 -0.03
CA SER A 734 -7.78 -17.11 0.46
C SER A 734 -9.25 -16.86 0.24
N TRP A 735 -9.71 -15.60 0.29
CA TRP A 735 -11.14 -15.25 0.24
C TRP A 735 -12.01 -16.15 1.13
N ALA A 736 -11.45 -16.54 2.28
CA ALA A 736 -12.06 -17.50 3.16
C ALA A 736 -13.10 -16.82 4.08
N GLU A 737 -13.97 -17.64 4.62
CA GLU A 737 -14.87 -17.28 5.69
C GLU A 737 -14.73 -18.28 6.83
N ALA A 738 -15.01 -17.88 8.05
CA ALA A 738 -14.99 -18.77 9.20
C ALA A 738 -16.20 -18.54 10.11
N ASP A 739 -16.57 -19.61 10.83
CA ASP A 739 -17.61 -19.55 11.83
C ASP A 739 -17.03 -19.08 13.17
N PHE A 740 -17.76 -18.20 13.85
CA PHE A 740 -17.53 -17.78 15.23
C PHE A 740 -18.80 -17.98 16.04
N VAL A 741 -18.65 -18.28 17.32
CA VAL A 741 -19.79 -18.41 18.24
C VAL A 741 -19.78 -17.23 19.19
N ILE A 742 -20.80 -16.38 19.10
CA ILE A 742 -20.98 -15.20 19.92
C ILE A 742 -22.28 -15.39 20.72
N ASP A 743 -22.19 -15.45 22.07
CA ASP A 743 -23.34 -15.67 22.95
C ASP A 743 -24.17 -16.90 22.56
N GLY A 744 -23.53 -17.97 22.12
CA GLY A 744 -24.19 -19.20 21.68
C GLY A 744 -24.75 -19.19 20.26
N VAL A 745 -24.68 -18.05 19.57
CA VAL A 745 -25.07 -17.91 18.15
C VAL A 745 -23.86 -18.11 17.25
N ARG A 746 -23.96 -19.12 16.37
CA ARG A 746 -22.94 -19.35 15.34
C ARG A 746 -23.27 -18.51 14.12
N GLU A 747 -22.29 -17.71 13.70
CA GLU A 747 -22.40 -16.87 12.49
C GLU A 747 -21.08 -16.92 11.71
N ARG A 748 -21.18 -16.77 10.38
CA ARG A 748 -20.05 -16.83 9.45
C ARG A 748 -19.61 -15.44 9.02
N PHE A 749 -18.29 -15.20 9.06
CA PHE A 749 -17.66 -13.93 8.72
C PHE A 749 -16.42 -14.15 7.85
N PRO A 750 -16.09 -13.22 6.96
CA PRO A 750 -14.83 -13.23 6.20
C PRO A 750 -13.67 -12.74 7.08
N LEU A 751 -13.52 -13.31 8.25
CA LEU A 751 -12.57 -12.93 9.28
C LEU A 751 -11.71 -14.12 9.71
N ASP A 752 -10.43 -13.83 9.91
CA ASP A 752 -9.42 -14.78 10.37
C ASP A 752 -9.37 -14.88 11.89
N ALA A 753 -9.62 -13.76 12.58
CA ALA A 753 -9.73 -13.71 14.03
C ALA A 753 -10.73 -12.65 14.49
N MET A 754 -11.29 -12.85 15.69
CA MET A 754 -12.25 -11.95 16.31
C MET A 754 -12.11 -11.96 17.82
N ALA A 755 -12.20 -10.78 18.44
CA ALA A 755 -12.38 -10.61 19.87
C ALA A 755 -13.53 -9.64 20.13
N VAL A 756 -14.36 -9.89 21.15
CA VAL A 756 -15.53 -9.09 21.48
C VAL A 756 -15.43 -8.53 22.90
N LYS A 757 -15.94 -7.33 23.08
CA LYS A 757 -16.07 -6.66 24.37
C LYS A 757 -17.54 -6.58 24.74
N TYR A 758 -17.85 -6.87 25.98
CA TYR A 758 -19.22 -6.81 26.49
C TYR A 758 -19.47 -5.54 27.30
N GLY A 759 -20.68 -5.04 27.27
CA GLY A 759 -21.12 -3.86 28.01
C GLY A 759 -21.10 -4.06 29.53
N ASP A 760 -21.24 -2.95 30.27
CA ASP A 760 -21.07 -2.90 31.72
C ASP A 760 -22.02 -3.80 32.50
N GLY A 761 -23.24 -4.02 32.00
CA GLY A 761 -24.23 -4.92 32.54
C GLY A 761 -23.97 -6.40 32.31
N ALA A 762 -22.83 -6.77 31.72
CA ALA A 762 -22.49 -8.17 31.49
C ALA A 762 -22.40 -8.95 32.81
N VAL A 763 -22.93 -10.18 32.80
CA VAL A 763 -22.82 -11.10 33.93
C VAL A 763 -21.37 -11.47 34.22
N ASN A 764 -21.08 -11.86 35.47
CA ASN A 764 -19.71 -12.16 35.90
C ASN A 764 -18.97 -13.17 34.99
N ALA A 765 -19.68 -14.16 34.46
CA ALA A 765 -19.11 -15.15 33.55
C ALA A 765 -18.57 -14.50 32.25
N LYS A 766 -19.32 -13.58 31.65
CA LYS A 766 -18.88 -12.82 30.48
C LYS A 766 -17.71 -11.88 30.81
N LYS A 767 -17.77 -11.21 31.97
CA LYS A 767 -16.67 -10.35 32.45
C LYS A 767 -15.39 -11.13 32.64
N ALA A 768 -15.47 -12.35 33.17
CA ALA A 768 -14.33 -13.24 33.35
C ALA A 768 -13.71 -13.71 32.00
N GLN A 769 -14.52 -13.82 30.95
CA GLN A 769 -14.04 -14.18 29.61
C GLN A 769 -13.27 -13.05 28.94
N MET A 770 -13.50 -11.82 29.33
CA MET A 770 -12.83 -10.65 28.79
C MET A 770 -11.42 -10.47 29.35
N GLY A 771 -10.52 -11.30 29.28
CA GLY A 771 -9.13 -11.25 29.73
C GLY A 771 -8.53 -9.88 30.10
N SER A 772 -7.24 -9.82 30.32
CA SER A 772 -6.54 -8.58 30.77
C SER A 772 -6.64 -7.39 29.78
N HIS A 773 -6.99 -7.66 28.52
CA HIS A 773 -7.12 -6.64 27.50
C HIS A 773 -8.57 -6.14 27.30
N GLY A 774 -9.50 -6.57 28.16
CA GLY A 774 -10.90 -6.16 28.12
C GLY A 774 -11.73 -6.76 26.98
N TYR A 775 -11.22 -7.81 26.34
CA TYR A 775 -11.87 -8.51 25.24
C TYR A 775 -11.91 -10.01 25.48
N HIS A 776 -13.00 -10.63 25.06
CA HIS A 776 -13.14 -12.08 24.95
C HIS A 776 -12.69 -12.52 23.56
N LEU A 777 -11.59 -13.24 23.48
CA LEU A 777 -11.03 -13.77 22.26
C LEU A 777 -11.80 -15.03 21.84
N LEU A 778 -12.33 -15.02 20.62
CA LEU A 778 -13.12 -16.11 20.07
C LEU A 778 -12.26 -17.06 19.22
N ASP A 779 -12.59 -18.36 19.29
CA ASP A 779 -11.93 -19.35 18.44
C ASP A 779 -12.58 -19.40 17.06
N ARG A 780 -11.74 -19.28 16.03
CA ARG A 780 -12.13 -19.53 14.64
C ARG A 780 -12.48 -21.01 14.46
N GLN A 781 -13.65 -21.27 13.86
CA GLN A 781 -14.14 -22.61 13.55
C GLN A 781 -14.46 -22.71 12.06
N ASN A 782 -14.41 -23.93 11.51
CA ASN A 782 -14.95 -24.26 10.20
C ASN A 782 -14.61 -23.26 9.08
N ALA A 783 -13.32 -22.98 8.88
CA ALA A 783 -12.90 -22.11 7.77
C ALA A 783 -13.34 -22.72 6.44
N ALA A 784 -14.05 -21.94 5.63
CA ALA A 784 -14.55 -22.30 4.33
C ALA A 784 -13.87 -21.44 3.25
N TYR A 785 -13.22 -22.09 2.32
CA TYR A 785 -12.60 -21.45 1.17
C TYR A 785 -13.52 -21.48 -0.03
N PRO A 786 -13.41 -20.54 -1.00
CA PRO A 786 -14.23 -20.55 -2.19
C PRO A 786 -13.96 -21.80 -3.04
N ASP A 787 -14.95 -22.21 -3.83
CA ASP A 787 -14.86 -23.39 -4.69
C ASP A 787 -13.94 -23.18 -5.89
N THR A 788 -13.78 -21.93 -6.33
CA THR A 788 -13.13 -21.59 -7.57
C THR A 788 -11.96 -20.65 -7.33
N GLN A 789 -10.93 -20.77 -8.21
CA GLN A 789 -9.73 -19.96 -8.20
C GLN A 789 -9.87 -18.69 -9.02
N LEU A 790 -11.06 -18.12 -9.13
CA LEU A 790 -11.32 -16.98 -10.01
C LEU A 790 -10.40 -15.79 -9.70
N ASN A 791 -9.98 -15.66 -8.45
CA ASN A 791 -9.20 -14.53 -7.96
C ASN A 791 -7.73 -14.88 -7.65
N ASN A 792 -7.20 -15.98 -8.16
CA ASN A 792 -5.81 -16.38 -7.93
C ASN A 792 -4.86 -15.61 -8.86
N ALA A 793 -4.55 -14.38 -8.52
CA ALA A 793 -3.66 -13.50 -9.28
C ALA A 793 -3.08 -12.38 -8.39
N MET A 794 -2.03 -11.73 -8.87
CA MET A 794 -1.45 -10.54 -8.21
C MET A 794 -2.48 -9.43 -8.06
N VAL A 795 -3.34 -9.26 -9.05
CA VAL A 795 -4.36 -8.24 -9.07
C VAL A 795 -5.68 -8.85 -9.50
N THR A 796 -6.71 -8.61 -8.71
CA THR A 796 -8.06 -9.13 -8.95
C THR A 796 -9.14 -8.06 -8.88
N TYR A 797 -8.78 -6.81 -8.64
CA TYR A 797 -9.69 -5.67 -8.63
C TYR A 797 -9.12 -4.55 -9.45
N TYR A 798 -9.97 -3.88 -10.19
CA TYR A 798 -9.62 -2.76 -11.05
C TYR A 798 -10.55 -1.59 -10.86
N SER A 799 -9.99 -0.38 -10.99
CA SER A 799 -10.72 0.88 -11.03
C SER A 799 -10.35 1.60 -12.33
N PRO A 800 -11.22 1.60 -13.34
CA PRO A 800 -10.94 2.26 -14.59
C PRO A 800 -11.06 3.79 -14.49
N VAL A 801 -10.15 4.46 -15.19
CA VAL A 801 -10.11 5.92 -15.34
C VAL A 801 -9.86 6.24 -16.80
N ALA A 802 -10.71 7.08 -17.37
CA ALA A 802 -10.52 7.61 -18.71
C ALA A 802 -10.46 9.12 -18.70
N THR A 803 -9.72 9.69 -19.65
CA THR A 803 -9.58 11.14 -19.80
C THR A 803 -9.59 11.54 -21.26
N ILE A 804 -10.35 12.57 -21.59
CA ILE A 804 -10.23 13.36 -22.83
C ILE A 804 -9.46 14.62 -22.49
N VAL A 805 -8.47 14.95 -23.32
CA VAL A 805 -7.60 16.12 -23.13
C VAL A 805 -7.57 16.94 -24.40
N GLU A 806 -7.78 18.26 -24.29
CA GLU A 806 -7.51 19.21 -25.34
C GLU A 806 -6.12 19.82 -25.12
N VAL A 807 -5.29 19.79 -26.14
CA VAL A 807 -3.92 20.33 -26.09
C VAL A 807 -3.63 21.24 -27.27
N LYS A 808 -2.69 22.17 -27.08
CA LYS A 808 -2.00 22.83 -28.18
C LYS A 808 -0.48 22.71 -27.99
N VAL A 809 0.21 22.60 -29.09
CA VAL A 809 1.68 22.43 -29.10
C VAL A 809 2.27 23.54 -29.99
N ASN A 810 3.16 24.33 -29.43
CA ASN A 810 3.88 25.36 -30.20
C ASN A 810 4.80 24.72 -31.24
N LYS A 811 4.69 25.12 -32.51
CA LYS A 811 5.44 24.52 -33.62
C LYS A 811 6.93 24.78 -33.57
N GLY A 812 7.34 25.90 -32.98
CA GLY A 812 8.74 26.28 -32.87
C GLY A 812 9.47 25.70 -31.66
N THR A 813 8.82 25.73 -30.48
CA THR A 813 9.40 25.31 -29.21
C THR A 813 9.04 23.90 -28.80
N LEU A 814 8.01 23.31 -29.41
CA LEU A 814 7.39 22.04 -29.04
C LEU A 814 6.80 22.03 -27.61
N GLU A 815 6.61 23.22 -27.02
CA GLU A 815 5.99 23.35 -25.73
C GLU A 815 4.51 22.99 -25.81
N THR A 816 4.08 22.08 -24.95
CA THR A 816 2.70 21.59 -24.89
C THR A 816 1.92 22.30 -23.78
N GLN A 817 0.78 22.86 -24.14
CA GLN A 817 -0.18 23.42 -23.20
C GLN A 817 -1.45 22.58 -23.17
N VAL A 818 -1.83 22.13 -21.99
CA VAL A 818 -3.15 21.51 -21.75
C VAL A 818 -4.18 22.63 -21.63
N LEU A 819 -5.18 22.60 -22.48
CA LEU A 819 -6.26 23.60 -22.51
C LEU A 819 -7.40 23.19 -21.59
N ASN A 820 -7.85 21.94 -21.73
CA ASN A 820 -8.94 21.37 -20.96
C ASN A 820 -8.72 19.87 -20.77
N HIS A 821 -9.33 19.32 -19.73
CA HIS A 821 -9.45 17.87 -19.55
C HIS A 821 -10.82 17.50 -18.95
N HIS A 822 -11.29 16.33 -19.28
CA HIS A 822 -12.50 15.74 -18.71
C HIS A 822 -12.23 14.27 -18.41
N SER A 823 -12.50 13.84 -17.16
CA SER A 823 -12.21 12.48 -16.71
C SER A 823 -13.46 11.76 -16.23
N TRP A 824 -13.50 10.46 -16.50
CA TRP A 824 -14.47 9.53 -15.92
C TRP A 824 -13.71 8.57 -15.02
N VAL A 825 -14.18 8.42 -13.79
CA VAL A 825 -13.55 7.59 -12.77
C VAL A 825 -14.58 6.59 -12.25
N GLU A 826 -14.25 5.31 -12.34
CA GLU A 826 -14.95 4.26 -11.64
C GLU A 826 -14.17 3.93 -10.36
N CYS A 827 -14.64 4.37 -9.22
CA CYS A 827 -14.00 4.15 -7.93
C CYS A 827 -14.86 3.28 -6.99
N GLY A 828 -15.87 2.59 -7.52
CA GLY A 828 -16.85 1.87 -6.72
C GLY A 828 -17.80 2.82 -5.99
N ARG A 829 -18.14 2.51 -4.74
CA ARG A 829 -19.00 3.37 -3.92
C ARG A 829 -18.30 4.68 -3.58
N VAL A 830 -18.88 5.79 -4.00
CA VAL A 830 -18.40 7.14 -3.67
C VAL A 830 -18.76 7.47 -2.22
N LEU A 831 -17.78 7.56 -1.35
CA LEU A 831 -17.97 7.91 0.06
C LEU A 831 -18.02 9.43 0.26
N VAL A 832 -17.18 10.19 -0.45
CA VAL A 832 -17.11 11.65 -0.36
C VAL A 832 -17.07 12.22 -1.79
N PRO A 833 -18.23 12.60 -2.37
CA PRO A 833 -18.32 13.06 -3.76
C PRO A 833 -17.39 14.22 -4.07
N GLU A 834 -17.25 15.17 -3.15
CA GLU A 834 -16.41 16.35 -3.32
C GLU A 834 -14.92 15.99 -3.47
N LEU A 835 -14.45 14.95 -2.78
CA LEU A 835 -13.06 14.49 -2.85
C LEU A 835 -12.78 13.65 -4.10
N VAL A 836 -13.80 13.04 -4.70
CA VAL A 836 -13.65 12.30 -5.96
C VAL A 836 -13.56 13.27 -7.15
N LYS A 837 -14.21 14.43 -7.05
CA LYS A 837 -14.15 15.47 -8.09
C LYS A 837 -12.80 16.19 -8.14
N GLY A 838 -12.03 16.17 -7.06
CA GLY A 838 -10.70 16.79 -6.98
C GLY A 838 -10.68 18.08 -6.20
#